data_5d1b66a26a780de826f676316782280e
#
_entry.id   5d1b66a26a780de826f676316782280e
#
_cell.length_a   1.000
_cell.length_b   1.000
_cell.length_c   1.000
_cell.angle_alpha   90.00
_cell.angle_beta   90.00
_cell.angle_gamma   90.00
#
_symmetry.space_group_name_H-M   'P 1'
#
loop_
_entity.id
_entity.type
_entity.pdbx_description
1 polymer ?
#
loop_
_entity_poly.entity_id
_entity_poly.type
_entity_poly.pdbx_seq_one_letter_code
_entity_poly.pdbx_strand_id
1 'polypeptide(L)'
;MIKLQNGAFVYRGGRPVPAENAETGDRNGTMCARILRAHSAGGGALHIKFDSLISHDITYVGVIQTARASGLTRFPVPYVLTNCHNSLCAVGGTINEDDHIFGLSAARKYGGVYVPANLAVIHQYARETLTGCGRMILGSDSHTRFGALGTVGVGEGGPEIVKQLLGDTYDIAAPEVVLVYLTGSPARGVGPHDVALALCGAVYKNGFAKNKVLEFAGPGVKNLPMDFRIGIDVMTTETACLTSIWETDEKVAEYLSVHGRPDAYKALAPAEGARYDGLIGIDLSAVEPMIALPFHPSEAYAIREFKENPGDILREAEKRAENQFGGKGKLNLTGKVHNGVLAVDQGVIAGCAGGMYDNIAEAAAILKDGGTGNGYFSLSVYPSSIPVNLELIKSGVQQSLLEAGAVFKPCFCGPCFGAGDVPGNDCLSVRHTTRNFPNREGSRPGDGQLAGVALMDARSIAATARNHGALTAATEIDYAPPAETKREFDAVVYEKRVYNGWGRPLADEELRFGPNITLWPDIPPLPDDLELELAAVLHDPVTTTDELIPSGETSSYRSNPLKLAEFTLSRREPDYVPRARKIRAAGRASCIFAECPGDGSAREQAASCQRVLGGGANICRKFATKRYRSNCINWGMLPLVLAEGAPFDFAPGDRVSLPGVRAAVAGGADTVTGTVNGREYVFAIGPLTAGEREILLAGCLMNWYAERRK
;
A
#
# COMPACT_ATOMS: atom_id res chain seq x y z
N MET A 1 -9.30 0.01 25.12
CA MET A 1 -8.39 0.02 23.97
C MET A 1 -8.94 0.94 22.86
N ILE A 2 -9.68 0.46 21.85
CA ILE A 2 -10.21 1.28 20.76
C ILE A 2 -11.72 1.42 20.84
N LYS A 3 -12.23 2.65 20.66
CA LYS A 3 -13.67 2.94 20.65
C LYS A 3 -14.03 3.67 19.35
N LEU A 4 -15.00 3.14 18.60
CA LEU A 4 -15.52 3.74 17.39
C LEU A 4 -16.83 4.46 17.71
N GLN A 5 -16.98 5.69 17.23
CA GLN A 5 -18.19 6.48 17.41
C GLN A 5 -18.59 7.09 16.07
N ASN A 6 -19.78 6.73 15.61
CA ASN A 6 -20.40 7.32 14.43
C ASN A 6 -20.99 8.68 14.75
N GLY A 7 -21.22 9.49 13.72
CA GLY A 7 -21.78 10.82 13.83
C GLY A 7 -20.73 11.91 13.80
N ALA A 8 -21.17 13.15 13.84
CA ALA A 8 -20.30 14.30 13.76
C ALA A 8 -19.75 14.71 15.13
N PHE A 9 -18.48 15.12 15.13
CA PHE A 9 -17.78 15.65 16.30
C PHE A 9 -17.16 17.00 15.97
N VAL A 10 -17.06 17.86 16.99
CA VAL A 10 -16.41 19.17 16.90
C VAL A 10 -15.24 19.20 17.87
N TYR A 11 -14.09 19.68 17.40
CA TYR A 11 -12.89 19.82 18.23
C TYR A 11 -12.99 21.12 19.04
N ARG A 12 -13.08 21.01 20.36
CA ARG A 12 -13.20 22.16 21.27
C ARG A 12 -12.33 21.98 22.50
N GLY A 13 -11.52 22.99 22.81
CA GLY A 13 -10.65 22.96 24.00
C GLY A 13 -9.70 21.75 24.01
N GLY A 14 -9.16 21.34 22.86
CA GLY A 14 -8.23 20.21 22.74
C GLY A 14 -8.89 18.82 22.76
N ARG A 15 -10.21 18.70 22.66
CA ARG A 15 -10.92 17.41 22.72
C ARG A 15 -12.13 17.35 21.77
N PRO A 16 -12.51 16.14 21.31
CA PRO A 16 -13.74 15.95 20.55
C PRO A 16 -14.98 16.06 21.45
N VAL A 17 -15.99 16.77 20.96
CA VAL A 17 -17.32 16.87 21.58
C VAL A 17 -18.34 16.48 20.51
N PRO A 18 -19.39 15.71 20.83
CA PRO A 18 -20.46 15.42 19.87
C PRO A 18 -21.04 16.71 19.31
N ALA A 19 -21.29 16.74 17.99
CA ALA A 19 -21.93 17.90 17.36
C ALA A 19 -23.43 17.93 17.70
N GLU A 20 -23.94 19.10 18.03
CA GLU A 20 -25.37 19.28 18.42
C GLU A 20 -26.30 19.04 17.23
N ASN A 21 -25.88 19.41 16.02
CA ASN A 21 -26.64 19.22 14.78
C ASN A 21 -25.68 19.11 13.56
N ALA A 22 -26.24 18.88 12.38
CA ALA A 22 -25.48 18.71 11.14
C ALA A 22 -24.70 19.96 10.68
N GLU A 23 -25.04 21.15 11.17
CA GLU A 23 -24.39 22.41 10.80
C GLU A 23 -23.33 22.85 11.81
N THR A 24 -23.22 22.18 12.96
CA THR A 24 -22.27 22.55 14.02
C THR A 24 -20.84 22.24 13.60
N GLY A 25 -19.96 23.24 13.64
CA GLY A 25 -18.53 23.15 13.35
C GLY A 25 -18.17 23.39 11.88
N ASP A 26 -16.87 23.58 11.63
CA ASP A 26 -16.32 23.86 10.29
C ASP A 26 -15.51 22.67 9.76
N ARG A 27 -15.97 22.04 8.69
CA ARG A 27 -15.23 20.97 7.97
C ARG A 27 -13.88 21.44 7.44
N ASN A 28 -13.74 22.74 7.14
CA ASN A 28 -12.50 23.33 6.65
C ASN A 28 -11.46 23.56 7.76
N GLY A 29 -11.87 23.45 9.02
CA GLY A 29 -10.99 23.57 10.18
C GLY A 29 -10.09 22.35 10.40
N THR A 30 -10.33 21.20 9.74
CA THR A 30 -9.45 20.03 9.84
C THR A 30 -8.11 20.30 9.18
N MET A 31 -7.04 19.66 9.66
CA MET A 31 -5.70 19.82 9.08
C MET A 31 -5.68 19.39 7.63
N CYS A 32 -6.28 18.24 7.33
CA CYS A 32 -6.32 17.71 5.97
C CYS A 32 -7.07 18.63 5.01
N ALA A 33 -8.25 19.13 5.37
CA ALA A 33 -9.03 20.02 4.51
C ALA A 33 -8.27 21.31 4.17
N ARG A 34 -7.54 21.88 5.14
CA ARG A 34 -6.68 23.05 4.90
C ARG A 34 -5.54 22.74 3.92
N ILE A 35 -4.88 21.60 4.06
CA ILE A 35 -3.78 21.18 3.17
C ILE A 35 -4.31 20.91 1.77
N LEU A 36 -5.40 20.12 1.62
CA LEU A 36 -6.00 19.80 0.33
C LEU A 36 -6.43 21.06 -0.44
N ARG A 37 -7.02 22.03 0.25
CA ARG A 37 -7.44 23.31 -0.36
C ARG A 37 -6.25 24.18 -0.77
N ALA A 38 -5.18 24.19 0.00
CA ALA A 38 -3.96 24.94 -0.35
C ALA A 38 -3.30 24.39 -1.63
N HIS A 39 -3.53 23.13 -1.98
CA HIS A 39 -3.00 22.46 -3.17
C HIS A 39 -4.03 22.33 -4.31
N SER A 40 -5.24 22.84 -4.12
CA SER A 40 -6.30 22.76 -5.12
C SER A 40 -6.48 24.07 -5.87
N ALA A 41 -6.56 23.99 -7.20
CA ALA A 41 -6.94 25.11 -8.05
C ALA A 41 -8.46 25.12 -8.27
N GLY A 42 -9.16 26.17 -7.86
CA GLY A 42 -10.59 26.37 -8.11
C GLY A 42 -11.51 26.14 -6.90
N GLY A 43 -12.80 26.45 -7.06
CA GLY A 43 -13.85 26.31 -6.03
C GLY A 43 -14.80 25.15 -6.36
N GLY A 44 -15.07 24.28 -5.39
CA GLY A 44 -15.96 23.14 -5.55
C GLY A 44 -15.23 21.80 -5.42
N ALA A 45 -15.08 21.02 -6.49
CA ALA A 45 -14.26 19.82 -6.49
C ALA A 45 -12.78 20.15 -6.26
N LEU A 46 -12.06 19.22 -5.64
CA LEU A 46 -10.63 19.39 -5.38
C LEU A 46 -9.82 18.94 -6.62
N HIS A 47 -9.07 19.86 -7.20
CA HIS A 47 -8.15 19.67 -8.33
C HIS A 47 -6.72 19.81 -7.85
N ILE A 48 -6.15 18.74 -7.33
CA ILE A 48 -4.92 18.76 -6.52
C ILE A 48 -3.68 18.66 -7.40
N LYS A 49 -2.68 19.50 -7.09
CA LYS A 49 -1.30 19.38 -7.56
C LYS A 49 -0.40 19.04 -6.38
N PHE A 50 0.44 18.03 -6.55
CA PHE A 50 1.37 17.58 -5.53
C PHE A 50 2.71 18.33 -5.62
N ASP A 51 3.38 18.50 -4.46
CA ASP A 51 4.70 19.14 -4.37
C ASP A 51 5.81 18.25 -4.93
N SER A 52 5.66 16.94 -4.81
CA SER A 52 6.60 15.95 -5.32
C SER A 52 5.96 14.59 -5.58
N LEU A 53 6.64 13.81 -6.42
CA LEU A 53 6.24 12.46 -6.80
C LEU A 53 7.33 11.47 -6.41
N ILE A 54 6.93 10.22 -6.09
CA ILE A 54 7.87 9.15 -5.78
C ILE A 54 7.37 7.81 -6.31
N SER A 55 8.28 7.03 -6.91
CA SER A 55 7.98 5.70 -7.44
C SER A 55 9.13 4.72 -7.20
N HIS A 56 8.84 3.43 -7.30
CA HIS A 56 9.82 2.38 -7.15
C HIS A 56 10.00 1.57 -8.45
N ASP A 57 11.04 0.74 -8.47
CA ASP A 57 11.52 -0.01 -9.65
C ASP A 57 10.50 -0.96 -10.30
N ILE A 58 9.48 -1.42 -9.59
CA ILE A 58 8.40 -2.22 -10.22
C ILE A 58 7.25 -1.37 -10.79
N THR A 59 7.35 -0.04 -10.77
CA THR A 59 6.29 0.87 -11.28
C THR A 59 6.79 1.97 -12.19
N TYR A 60 7.94 2.60 -11.90
CA TYR A 60 8.35 3.82 -12.61
C TYR A 60 8.60 3.60 -14.10
N VAL A 61 9.05 2.41 -14.53
CA VAL A 61 9.26 2.13 -15.96
C VAL A 61 7.94 2.27 -16.73
N GLY A 62 6.90 1.59 -16.25
CA GLY A 62 5.55 1.69 -16.85
C GLY A 62 4.97 3.09 -16.80
N VAL A 63 5.14 3.79 -15.67
CA VAL A 63 4.73 5.20 -15.49
C VAL A 63 5.40 6.09 -16.53
N ILE A 64 6.73 6.01 -16.66
CA ILE A 64 7.49 6.85 -17.60
C ILE A 64 7.16 6.49 -19.04
N GLN A 65 6.98 5.21 -19.38
CA GLN A 65 6.57 4.78 -20.72
C GLN A 65 5.17 5.32 -21.07
N THR A 66 4.23 5.29 -20.13
CA THR A 66 2.88 5.87 -20.31
C THR A 66 2.95 7.38 -20.46
N ALA A 67 3.70 8.08 -19.61
CA ALA A 67 3.88 9.53 -19.69
C ALA A 67 4.56 9.95 -21.02
N ARG A 68 5.55 9.19 -21.47
CA ARG A 68 6.23 9.41 -22.74
C ARG A 68 5.29 9.24 -23.94
N ALA A 69 4.50 8.16 -23.97
CA ALA A 69 3.48 7.95 -24.99
C ALA A 69 2.42 9.06 -24.98
N SER A 70 2.19 9.65 -23.81
CA SER A 70 1.32 10.82 -23.60
C SER A 70 2.04 12.17 -23.81
N GLY A 71 3.37 12.18 -24.19
CA GLY A 71 4.22 13.29 -24.61
C GLY A 71 4.92 14.06 -23.50
N LEU A 72 5.38 13.38 -22.52
CA LEU A 72 6.29 13.91 -21.51
C LEU A 72 7.55 14.51 -22.16
N THR A 73 7.91 15.73 -21.77
CA THR A 73 9.14 16.43 -22.20
C THR A 73 10.11 16.66 -21.06
N ARG A 74 9.61 16.86 -19.84
CA ARG A 74 10.40 17.02 -18.60
C ARG A 74 9.51 16.73 -17.40
N PHE A 75 10.10 16.45 -16.26
CA PHE A 75 9.34 16.36 -15.00
C PHE A 75 9.00 17.77 -14.50
N PRO A 76 7.71 18.09 -14.30
CA PRO A 76 7.29 19.42 -13.88
C PRO A 76 7.42 19.68 -12.38
N VAL A 77 7.53 18.61 -11.59
CA VAL A 77 7.72 18.61 -10.14
C VAL A 77 8.84 17.61 -9.78
N PRO A 78 9.49 17.71 -8.61
CA PRO A 78 10.46 16.71 -8.18
C PRO A 78 9.89 15.30 -8.28
N TYR A 79 10.51 14.44 -9.08
CA TYR A 79 10.13 13.04 -9.21
C TYR A 79 11.29 12.14 -8.85
N VAL A 80 11.08 11.33 -7.80
CA VAL A 80 12.08 10.42 -7.24
C VAL A 80 11.82 9.00 -7.70
N LEU A 81 12.83 8.37 -8.29
CA LEU A 81 12.85 6.98 -8.75
C LEU A 81 13.71 6.16 -7.80
N THR A 82 13.10 5.28 -7.03
CA THR A 82 13.80 4.42 -6.05
C THR A 82 13.89 2.97 -6.53
N ASN A 83 14.96 2.29 -6.18
CA ASN A 83 15.22 0.91 -6.57
C ASN A 83 15.24 0.00 -5.34
N CYS A 84 14.08 -0.17 -4.69
CA CYS A 84 13.98 -0.82 -3.40
C CYS A 84 13.08 -2.07 -3.38
N HIS A 85 12.30 -2.34 -4.42
CA HIS A 85 11.45 -3.52 -4.48
C HIS A 85 12.16 -4.71 -5.13
N ASN A 86 12.63 -4.57 -6.35
CA ASN A 86 13.44 -5.62 -6.99
C ASN A 86 14.89 -5.60 -6.50
N SER A 87 15.49 -4.43 -6.32
CA SER A 87 16.84 -4.23 -5.76
C SER A 87 17.89 -5.24 -6.27
N LEU A 88 17.92 -5.47 -7.58
CA LEU A 88 18.81 -6.43 -8.25
C LEU A 88 18.51 -7.92 -7.94
N CYS A 89 17.36 -8.25 -7.40
CA CYS A 89 16.92 -9.61 -7.14
C CYS A 89 16.25 -10.24 -8.38
N ALA A 90 16.93 -10.20 -9.54
CA ALA A 90 16.41 -10.77 -10.78
C ALA A 90 16.26 -12.29 -10.69
N VAL A 91 15.18 -12.80 -11.28
CA VAL A 91 14.94 -14.24 -11.43
C VAL A 91 15.39 -14.66 -12.83
N GLY A 92 16.64 -15.07 -12.95
CA GLY A 92 17.20 -15.61 -14.20
C GLY A 92 17.49 -14.55 -15.27
N GLY A 93 18.45 -13.64 -15.03
CA GLY A 93 18.94 -12.69 -16.04
C GLY A 93 19.13 -11.26 -15.53
N THR A 94 19.28 -10.33 -16.46
CA THR A 94 19.63 -8.91 -16.21
C THR A 94 18.41 -8.02 -16.00
N ILE A 95 17.21 -8.54 -15.99
CA ILE A 95 15.93 -7.82 -16.10
C ILE A 95 15.82 -6.65 -15.11
N ASN A 96 16.18 -6.86 -13.84
CA ASN A 96 16.04 -5.81 -12.84
C ASN A 96 17.10 -4.71 -13.02
N GLU A 97 18.31 -5.04 -13.43
CA GLU A 97 19.35 -4.05 -13.70
C GLU A 97 19.02 -3.23 -14.95
N ASP A 98 18.42 -3.85 -15.98
CA ASP A 98 17.93 -3.14 -17.17
C ASP A 98 16.88 -2.08 -16.79
N ASP A 99 15.96 -2.39 -15.87
CA ASP A 99 14.98 -1.42 -15.35
C ASP A 99 15.67 -0.27 -14.57
N HIS A 100 16.72 -0.58 -13.80
CA HIS A 100 17.50 0.43 -13.07
C HIS A 100 18.29 1.35 -14.02
N ILE A 101 18.92 0.78 -15.05
CA ILE A 101 19.61 1.56 -16.10
C ILE A 101 18.63 2.47 -16.85
N PHE A 102 17.44 1.97 -17.19
CA PHE A 102 16.37 2.79 -17.76
C PHE A 102 16.00 3.93 -16.82
N GLY A 103 15.80 3.65 -15.53
CA GLY A 103 15.44 4.65 -14.51
C GLY A 103 16.46 5.78 -14.40
N LEU A 104 17.76 5.46 -14.38
CA LEU A 104 18.81 6.47 -14.36
C LEU A 104 18.82 7.33 -15.64
N SER A 105 18.70 6.69 -16.82
CA SER A 105 18.64 7.41 -18.08
C SER A 105 17.42 8.35 -18.17
N ALA A 106 16.28 7.91 -17.64
CA ALA A 106 15.06 8.71 -17.55
C ALA A 106 15.19 9.88 -16.57
N ALA A 107 15.80 9.66 -15.40
CA ALA A 107 16.07 10.72 -14.44
C ALA A 107 16.99 11.81 -15.03
N ARG A 108 17.99 11.41 -15.82
CA ARG A 108 18.86 12.34 -16.55
C ARG A 108 18.10 13.09 -17.62
N LYS A 109 17.38 12.37 -18.49
CA LYS A 109 16.66 12.96 -19.62
C LYS A 109 15.60 13.96 -19.19
N TYR A 110 14.80 13.62 -18.19
CA TYR A 110 13.63 14.41 -17.78
C TYR A 110 13.87 15.28 -16.55
N GLY A 111 15.05 15.23 -15.93
CA GLY A 111 15.41 16.04 -14.77
C GLY A 111 14.83 15.53 -13.46
N GLY A 112 14.99 14.24 -13.17
CA GLY A 112 14.52 13.59 -11.94
C GLY A 112 15.62 13.29 -10.94
N VAL A 113 15.23 12.61 -9.86
CA VAL A 113 16.14 12.09 -8.84
C VAL A 113 16.13 10.55 -8.92
N TYR A 114 17.32 9.93 -8.94
CA TYR A 114 17.48 8.49 -9.01
C TYR A 114 18.22 7.98 -7.78
N VAL A 115 17.58 7.08 -7.03
CA VAL A 115 18.10 6.44 -5.83
C VAL A 115 18.48 5.00 -6.17
N PRO A 116 19.77 4.64 -6.18
CA PRO A 116 20.22 3.28 -6.48
C PRO A 116 19.68 2.22 -5.53
N ALA A 117 19.75 0.96 -5.95
CA ALA A 117 19.37 -0.18 -5.13
C ALA A 117 20.12 -0.24 -3.79
N ASN A 118 19.44 -0.75 -2.78
CA ASN A 118 19.96 -0.98 -1.44
C ASN A 118 20.40 0.27 -0.64
N LEU A 119 20.02 1.48 -1.06
CA LEU A 119 20.30 2.71 -0.30
C LEU A 119 19.20 3.05 0.70
N ALA A 120 17.95 2.93 0.29
CA ALA A 120 16.80 3.15 1.17
C ALA A 120 15.54 2.51 0.58
N VAL A 121 14.60 2.11 1.44
CA VAL A 121 13.24 1.82 1.00
C VAL A 121 12.54 3.13 0.64
N ILE A 122 11.63 3.09 -0.34
CA ILE A 122 10.97 4.27 -0.92
C ILE A 122 10.46 5.26 0.13
N HIS A 123 9.72 4.78 1.12
CA HIS A 123 9.08 5.67 2.10
C HIS A 123 10.08 6.24 3.10
N GLN A 124 11.15 5.53 3.44
CA GLN A 124 12.18 6.06 4.32
C GLN A 124 12.97 7.16 3.62
N TYR A 125 13.34 6.96 2.34
CA TYR A 125 13.97 8.03 1.55
C TYR A 125 13.10 9.31 1.51
N ALA A 126 11.77 9.13 1.29
CA ALA A 126 10.86 10.27 1.28
C ALA A 126 10.78 10.98 2.64
N ARG A 127 10.73 10.24 3.76
CA ARG A 127 10.74 10.78 5.13
C ARG A 127 12.00 11.60 5.38
N GLU A 128 13.14 11.07 4.98
CA GLU A 128 14.44 11.69 5.20
C GLU A 128 14.70 12.92 4.30
N THR A 129 14.07 13.01 3.10
CA THR A 129 14.45 14.01 2.10
C THR A 129 13.33 14.90 1.55
N LEU A 130 12.06 14.44 1.53
CA LEU A 130 10.97 15.13 0.81
C LEU A 130 9.91 15.74 1.72
N THR A 131 9.64 15.10 2.88
CA THR A 131 8.54 15.51 3.76
C THR A 131 8.71 16.92 4.32
N GLY A 132 7.60 17.56 4.64
CA GLY A 132 7.53 18.87 5.31
C GLY A 132 6.08 19.18 5.67
N CYS A 133 5.88 19.90 6.77
CA CYS A 133 4.54 20.18 7.27
C CYS A 133 3.70 20.99 6.28
N GLY A 134 2.53 20.46 5.95
CA GLY A 134 1.62 21.04 4.98
C GLY A 134 1.92 20.71 3.52
N ARG A 135 2.93 19.87 3.22
CA ARG A 135 3.21 19.38 1.86
C ARG A 135 2.33 18.21 1.47
N MET A 136 2.27 17.94 0.16
CA MET A 136 1.60 16.79 -0.41
C MET A 136 2.54 15.99 -1.33
N ILE A 137 2.59 14.66 -1.15
CA ILE A 137 3.40 13.74 -1.94
C ILE A 137 2.50 12.66 -2.55
N LEU A 138 2.58 12.47 -3.87
CA LEU A 138 1.94 11.35 -4.57
C LEU A 138 2.96 10.26 -4.87
N GLY A 139 2.64 9.04 -4.48
CA GLY A 139 3.48 7.88 -4.73
C GLY A 139 2.79 6.76 -5.48
N SER A 140 3.55 6.00 -6.26
CA SER A 140 3.04 4.79 -6.94
C SER A 140 3.01 3.55 -6.03
N ASP A 141 3.23 3.73 -4.73
CA ASP A 141 3.08 2.70 -3.71
C ASP A 141 1.98 3.05 -2.72
N SER A 142 1.20 2.05 -2.31
CA SER A 142 0.05 2.23 -1.42
C SER A 142 0.41 2.73 -0.02
N HIS A 143 1.64 2.44 0.46
CA HIS A 143 2.13 2.91 1.76
C HIS A 143 2.72 4.32 1.73
N THR A 144 2.43 5.11 0.70
CA THR A 144 2.76 6.54 0.65
C THR A 144 1.95 7.26 1.73
N ARG A 145 2.47 7.24 2.96
CA ARG A 145 1.92 7.80 4.19
C ARG A 145 3.02 8.55 4.94
N PHE A 146 2.81 9.84 5.14
CA PHE A 146 3.79 10.72 5.76
C PHE A 146 3.14 11.70 6.74
N GLY A 147 1.91 11.36 7.17
CA GLY A 147 1.09 12.19 8.05
C GLY A 147 1.78 12.50 9.37
N ALA A 148 2.51 11.53 9.94
CA ALA A 148 3.28 11.70 11.17
C ALA A 148 4.34 12.82 11.08
N LEU A 149 4.76 13.21 9.87
CA LEU A 149 5.68 14.30 9.58
C LEU A 149 4.96 15.54 9.01
N GLY A 150 3.65 15.64 9.22
CA GLY A 150 2.84 16.77 8.77
C GLY A 150 2.64 16.84 7.26
N THR A 151 2.93 15.78 6.50
CA THR A 151 2.82 15.72 5.04
C THR A 151 1.69 14.78 4.62
N VAL A 152 0.78 15.24 3.80
CA VAL A 152 -0.26 14.38 3.22
C VAL A 152 0.34 13.50 2.12
N GLY A 153 0.46 12.21 2.39
CA GLY A 153 0.92 11.22 1.43
C GLY A 153 -0.25 10.45 0.81
N VAL A 154 -0.32 10.39 -0.51
CA VAL A 154 -1.36 9.64 -1.24
C VAL A 154 -0.69 8.58 -2.10
N GLY A 155 -1.11 7.33 -1.95
CA GLY A 155 -0.63 6.22 -2.77
C GLY A 155 -1.64 5.86 -3.86
N GLU A 156 -1.27 6.04 -5.14
CA GLU A 156 -2.14 5.80 -6.28
C GLU A 156 -1.44 4.97 -7.37
N GLY A 157 -2.20 4.55 -8.37
CA GLY A 157 -1.65 3.85 -9.53
C GLY A 157 -0.84 4.74 -10.47
N GLY A 158 -0.06 4.12 -11.35
CA GLY A 158 0.79 4.81 -12.31
C GLY A 158 0.11 5.91 -13.12
N PRO A 159 -1.12 5.72 -13.62
CA PRO A 159 -1.83 6.76 -14.39
C PRO A 159 -2.04 8.07 -13.64
N GLU A 160 -2.25 8.06 -12.32
CA GLU A 160 -2.38 9.30 -11.54
C GLU A 160 -1.03 10.04 -11.43
N ILE A 161 0.08 9.30 -11.33
CA ILE A 161 1.42 9.89 -11.43
C ILE A 161 1.62 10.51 -12.83
N VAL A 162 1.18 9.82 -13.89
CA VAL A 162 1.28 10.34 -15.28
C VAL A 162 0.55 11.66 -15.45
N LYS A 163 -0.66 11.80 -14.89
CA LYS A 163 -1.40 13.08 -14.91
C LYS A 163 -0.57 14.21 -14.32
N GLN A 164 0.03 14.00 -13.15
CA GLN A 164 0.89 15.00 -12.51
C GLN A 164 2.15 15.30 -13.36
N LEU A 165 2.77 14.27 -13.97
CA LEU A 165 3.92 14.43 -14.87
C LEU A 165 3.58 15.21 -16.14
N LEU A 166 2.33 15.25 -16.54
CA LEU A 166 1.83 16.03 -17.68
C LEU A 166 1.26 17.40 -17.26
N GLY A 167 1.37 17.75 -15.97
CA GLY A 167 0.92 19.03 -15.43
C GLY A 167 -0.60 19.09 -15.14
N ASP A 168 -1.27 17.95 -15.20
CA ASP A 168 -2.69 17.83 -14.89
C ASP A 168 -2.94 17.64 -13.38
N THR A 169 -4.19 17.52 -12.95
CA THR A 169 -4.60 17.48 -11.56
C THR A 169 -5.05 16.08 -11.12
N TYR A 170 -5.00 15.85 -9.81
CA TYR A 170 -5.64 14.72 -9.15
C TYR A 170 -6.99 15.19 -8.62
N ASP A 171 -8.07 14.72 -9.25
CA ASP A 171 -9.41 15.19 -9.00
C ASP A 171 -10.13 14.27 -8.01
N ILE A 172 -10.60 14.85 -6.90
CA ILE A 172 -11.38 14.13 -5.88
C ILE A 172 -12.52 14.99 -5.34
N ALA A 173 -13.59 14.35 -4.91
CA ALA A 173 -14.55 14.98 -4.01
C ALA A 173 -13.90 15.22 -2.64
N ALA A 174 -14.36 16.24 -1.91
CA ALA A 174 -13.89 16.48 -0.55
C ALA A 174 -14.15 15.23 0.33
N PRO A 175 -13.08 14.60 0.87
CA PRO A 175 -13.24 13.37 1.65
C PRO A 175 -13.84 13.64 3.03
N GLU A 176 -14.51 12.64 3.59
CA GLU A 176 -14.83 12.62 5.01
C GLU A 176 -13.55 12.52 5.84
N VAL A 177 -13.55 13.19 7.01
CA VAL A 177 -12.41 13.20 7.93
C VAL A 177 -12.83 12.59 9.26
N VAL A 178 -12.13 11.55 9.69
CA VAL A 178 -12.32 10.89 10.99
C VAL A 178 -11.21 11.32 11.94
N LEU A 179 -11.56 11.80 13.11
CA LEU A 179 -10.60 12.11 14.16
C LEU A 179 -10.15 10.81 14.85
N VAL A 180 -8.83 10.57 14.88
CA VAL A 180 -8.20 9.55 15.72
C VAL A 180 -7.63 10.25 16.95
N TYR A 181 -8.32 10.12 18.07
CA TYR A 181 -7.98 10.81 19.30
C TYR A 181 -7.19 9.91 20.24
N LEU A 182 -5.91 10.24 20.43
CA LEU A 182 -4.97 9.46 21.22
C LEU A 182 -4.91 9.95 22.66
N THR A 183 -4.96 9.03 23.61
CA THR A 183 -4.78 9.28 25.04
C THR A 183 -3.79 8.29 25.66
N GLY A 184 -3.25 8.59 26.83
CA GLY A 184 -2.34 7.70 27.55
C GLY A 184 -0.96 7.56 26.89
N SER A 185 -0.23 6.52 27.28
CA SER A 185 1.10 6.16 26.78
C SER A 185 1.19 4.65 26.64
N PRO A 186 1.90 4.13 25.63
CA PRO A 186 2.12 2.69 25.49
C PRO A 186 2.86 2.12 26.69
N ALA A 187 2.50 0.92 27.11
CA ALA A 187 3.27 0.17 28.08
C ALA A 187 4.62 -0.26 27.47
N ARG A 188 5.62 -0.53 28.33
CA ARG A 188 6.89 -1.10 27.88
C ARG A 188 6.65 -2.44 27.18
N GLY A 189 7.32 -2.69 26.06
CA GLY A 189 7.14 -3.87 25.23
C GLY A 189 6.00 -3.76 24.21
N VAL A 190 5.18 -2.71 24.25
CA VAL A 190 4.19 -2.39 23.23
C VAL A 190 4.82 -1.46 22.20
N GLY A 191 4.74 -1.84 20.93
CA GLY A 191 5.33 -1.09 19.83
C GLY A 191 4.31 -0.47 18.88
N PRO A 192 4.79 0.28 17.86
CA PRO A 192 3.92 0.94 16.90
C PRO A 192 3.03 -0.02 16.11
N HIS A 193 3.56 -1.21 15.83
CA HIS A 193 2.81 -2.21 15.06
C HIS A 193 1.64 -2.79 15.85
N ASP A 194 1.76 -2.89 17.17
CA ASP A 194 0.66 -3.34 18.02
C ASP A 194 -0.53 -2.38 17.97
N VAL A 195 -0.26 -1.06 18.05
CA VAL A 195 -1.30 -0.02 17.90
C VAL A 195 -1.92 -0.06 16.51
N ALA A 196 -1.09 -0.21 15.47
CA ALA A 196 -1.52 -0.26 14.09
C ALA A 196 -2.40 -1.49 13.81
N LEU A 197 -2.01 -2.68 14.27
CA LEU A 197 -2.78 -3.91 14.11
C LEU A 197 -4.12 -3.84 14.87
N ALA A 198 -4.11 -3.30 16.09
CA ALA A 198 -5.34 -3.06 16.84
C ALA A 198 -6.29 -2.12 16.09
N LEU A 199 -5.76 -1.03 15.49
CA LEU A 199 -6.54 -0.11 14.66
C LEU A 199 -7.11 -0.82 13.42
N CYS A 200 -6.28 -1.56 12.67
CA CYS A 200 -6.73 -2.31 11.49
C CYS A 200 -7.85 -3.30 11.84
N GLY A 201 -7.68 -4.06 12.93
CA GLY A 201 -8.69 -5.00 13.43
C GLY A 201 -10.01 -4.33 13.78
N ALA A 202 -9.96 -3.12 14.36
CA ALA A 202 -11.15 -2.40 14.77
C ALA A 202 -11.95 -1.78 13.60
N VAL A 203 -11.28 -1.32 12.52
CA VAL A 203 -11.94 -0.46 11.52
C VAL A 203 -12.08 -1.06 10.12
N TYR A 204 -11.32 -2.12 9.78
CA TYR A 204 -11.29 -2.61 8.41
C TYR A 204 -12.58 -3.34 8.02
N LYS A 205 -12.99 -4.35 8.81
CA LYS A 205 -14.14 -5.23 8.50
C LYS A 205 -15.47 -4.47 8.42
N ASN A 206 -15.64 -3.43 9.22
CA ASN A 206 -16.84 -2.58 9.23
C ASN A 206 -16.77 -1.39 8.27
N GLY A 207 -15.61 -1.18 7.60
CA GLY A 207 -15.42 -0.09 6.65
C GLY A 207 -15.41 1.31 7.26
N PHE A 208 -15.20 1.46 8.56
CA PHE A 208 -15.30 2.74 9.28
C PHE A 208 -14.35 3.81 8.73
N ALA A 209 -13.13 3.41 8.34
CA ALA A 209 -12.11 4.29 7.79
C ALA A 209 -12.09 4.33 6.25
N LYS A 210 -12.89 3.49 5.56
CA LYS A 210 -12.79 3.28 4.12
C LYS A 210 -12.97 4.57 3.32
N ASN A 211 -11.97 4.91 2.48
CA ASN A 211 -11.90 6.11 1.63
C ASN A 211 -11.98 7.44 2.39
N LYS A 212 -11.84 7.43 3.72
CA LYS A 212 -11.82 8.63 4.56
C LYS A 212 -10.40 9.05 4.90
N VAL A 213 -10.22 10.24 5.41
CA VAL A 213 -8.95 10.71 5.98
C VAL A 213 -8.93 10.39 7.46
N LEU A 214 -7.82 9.86 7.95
CA LEU A 214 -7.56 9.69 9.39
C LEU A 214 -6.69 10.85 9.89
N GLU A 215 -7.26 11.67 10.76
CA GLU A 215 -6.57 12.82 11.35
C GLU A 215 -6.26 12.53 12.82
N PHE A 216 -4.97 12.42 13.16
CA PHE A 216 -4.49 12.03 14.48
C PHE A 216 -4.19 13.26 15.33
N ALA A 217 -4.81 13.32 16.51
CA ALA A 217 -4.60 14.38 17.49
C ALA A 217 -4.85 13.87 18.92
N GLY A 218 -4.59 14.70 19.89
CA GLY A 218 -4.86 14.43 21.30
C GLY A 218 -3.62 14.28 22.16
N PRO A 219 -3.77 14.26 23.49
CA PRO A 219 -2.64 14.33 24.42
C PRO A 219 -1.67 13.16 24.31
N GLY A 220 -2.11 12.00 23.81
CA GLY A 220 -1.28 10.82 23.60
C GLY A 220 -0.23 10.99 22.51
N VAL A 221 -0.44 11.91 21.54
CA VAL A 221 0.53 12.14 20.46
C VAL A 221 1.90 12.54 21.02
N LYS A 222 1.93 13.44 21.98
CA LYS A 222 3.18 13.92 22.59
C LYS A 222 3.98 12.83 23.31
N ASN A 223 3.33 11.75 23.71
CA ASN A 223 3.97 10.64 24.41
C ASN A 223 4.69 9.66 23.47
N LEU A 224 4.48 9.78 22.14
CA LEU A 224 5.05 8.89 21.14
C LEU A 224 6.34 9.45 20.55
N PRO A 225 7.43 8.66 20.46
CA PRO A 225 8.61 8.99 19.65
C PRO A 225 8.25 9.07 18.15
N MET A 226 9.13 9.67 17.34
CA MET A 226 8.84 9.83 15.90
C MET A 226 8.73 8.51 15.15
N ASP A 227 9.64 7.55 15.37
CA ASP A 227 9.57 6.24 14.72
C ASP A 227 8.28 5.49 15.10
N PHE A 228 7.77 5.70 16.31
CA PHE A 228 6.50 5.12 16.75
C PHE A 228 5.30 5.71 15.97
N ARG A 229 5.22 7.06 15.84
CA ARG A 229 4.17 7.71 15.05
C ARG A 229 4.22 7.28 13.59
N ILE A 230 5.42 7.25 13.01
CA ILE A 230 5.67 6.83 11.62
C ILE A 230 5.24 5.37 11.40
N GLY A 231 5.51 4.48 12.37
CA GLY A 231 5.12 3.08 12.30
C GLY A 231 3.60 2.88 12.30
N ILE A 232 2.85 3.65 13.11
CA ILE A 232 1.38 3.64 13.05
C ILE A 232 0.90 4.23 11.71
N ASP A 233 1.44 5.36 11.32
CA ASP A 233 1.00 6.14 10.16
C ASP A 233 1.09 5.32 8.86
N VAL A 234 2.19 4.62 8.62
CA VAL A 234 2.39 3.82 7.41
C VAL A 234 1.39 2.67 7.31
N MET A 235 0.96 2.12 8.44
CA MET A 235 -0.02 1.03 8.50
C MET A 235 -1.47 1.49 8.31
N THR A 236 -1.75 2.79 8.33
CA THR A 236 -3.10 3.30 8.05
C THR A 236 -3.60 2.90 6.67
N THR A 237 -2.71 2.59 5.72
CA THR A 237 -3.05 2.01 4.41
C THR A 237 -3.91 0.76 4.55
N GLU A 238 -3.64 -0.07 5.53
CA GLU A 238 -4.33 -1.36 5.74
C GLU A 238 -5.72 -1.19 6.40
N THR A 239 -6.11 0.03 6.72
CA THR A 239 -7.49 0.39 7.10
C THR A 239 -8.38 0.75 5.91
N ALA A 240 -7.84 0.70 4.68
CA ALA A 240 -8.46 1.21 3.45
C ALA A 240 -8.79 2.71 3.46
N CYS A 241 -8.16 3.51 4.32
CA CYS A 241 -8.31 4.96 4.33
C CYS A 241 -7.66 5.62 3.09
N LEU A 242 -8.12 6.80 2.73
CA LEU A 242 -7.55 7.58 1.63
C LEU A 242 -6.13 8.05 1.96
N THR A 243 -5.97 8.66 3.13
CA THR A 243 -4.68 9.16 3.65
C THR A 243 -4.78 9.39 5.15
N SER A 244 -3.66 9.79 5.76
CA SER A 244 -3.56 10.16 7.16
C SER A 244 -2.77 11.45 7.35
N ILE A 245 -3.03 12.17 8.43
CA ILE A 245 -2.30 13.37 8.85
C ILE A 245 -2.30 13.46 10.37
N TRP A 246 -1.26 13.99 10.96
CA TRP A 246 -1.08 14.11 12.41
C TRP A 246 -0.85 15.55 12.81
N GLU A 247 -1.25 15.91 14.02
CA GLU A 247 -0.77 17.15 14.64
C GLU A 247 0.75 17.08 14.82
N THR A 248 1.40 18.23 14.65
CA THR A 248 2.86 18.33 14.71
C THR A 248 3.32 19.08 15.96
N ASP A 249 4.45 18.67 16.48
CA ASP A 249 5.04 19.20 17.70
C ASP A 249 6.57 19.35 17.59
N GLU A 250 7.22 19.57 18.73
CA GLU A 250 8.67 19.75 18.83
C GLU A 250 9.45 18.53 18.34
N LYS A 251 8.91 17.31 18.47
CA LYS A 251 9.55 16.08 17.97
C LYS A 251 9.59 16.04 16.44
N VAL A 252 8.55 16.56 15.78
CA VAL A 252 8.55 16.72 14.32
C VAL A 252 9.55 17.78 13.90
N ALA A 253 9.63 18.90 14.63
CA ALA A 253 10.62 19.95 14.39
C ALA A 253 12.05 19.42 14.53
N GLU A 254 12.32 18.64 15.57
CA GLU A 254 13.60 18.00 15.81
C GLU A 254 13.95 17.02 14.70
N TYR A 255 13.02 16.13 14.31
CA TYR A 255 13.22 15.18 13.22
C TYR A 255 13.62 15.90 11.91
N LEU A 256 12.86 16.91 11.52
CA LEU A 256 13.16 17.69 10.31
C LEU A 256 14.50 18.43 10.43
N SER A 257 14.84 18.95 11.59
CA SER A 257 16.11 19.61 11.85
C SER A 257 17.31 18.66 11.75
N VAL A 258 17.22 17.47 12.35
CA VAL A 258 18.25 16.42 12.26
C VAL A 258 18.50 16.03 10.79
N HIS A 259 17.45 16.03 9.96
CA HIS A 259 17.55 15.77 8.53
C HIS A 259 17.90 17.01 7.68
N GLY A 260 18.42 18.09 8.29
CA GLY A 260 18.88 19.30 7.59
C GLY A 260 17.75 20.14 6.97
N ARG A 261 16.49 19.99 7.45
CA ARG A 261 15.30 20.64 6.88
C ARG A 261 14.45 21.38 7.94
N PRO A 262 15.07 22.20 8.84
CA PRO A 262 14.31 22.89 9.89
C PRO A 262 13.20 23.78 9.35
N ASP A 263 13.41 24.40 8.18
CA ASP A 263 12.43 25.29 7.55
C ASP A 263 11.21 24.55 6.99
N ALA A 264 11.25 23.23 6.93
CA ALA A 264 10.10 22.40 6.52
C ALA A 264 9.09 22.17 7.65
N TYR A 265 9.42 22.57 8.88
CA TYR A 265 8.50 22.50 10.01
C TYR A 265 7.47 23.62 9.99
N LYS A 266 6.22 23.27 10.26
CA LYS A 266 5.13 24.19 10.62
C LYS A 266 4.26 23.50 11.66
N ALA A 267 3.75 24.27 12.63
CA ALA A 267 2.77 23.76 13.56
C ALA A 267 1.45 23.46 12.84
N LEU A 268 1.01 22.22 12.92
CA LEU A 268 -0.28 21.75 12.41
C LEU A 268 -1.08 21.20 13.59
N ALA A 269 -2.31 21.67 13.74
CA ALA A 269 -3.26 21.15 14.71
C ALA A 269 -4.69 21.34 14.17
N PRO A 270 -5.68 20.56 14.64
CA PRO A 270 -7.08 20.86 14.40
C PRO A 270 -7.40 22.31 14.81
N ALA A 271 -8.14 23.02 13.98
CA ALA A 271 -8.62 24.34 14.38
C ALA A 271 -9.71 24.20 15.46
N GLU A 272 -9.82 25.21 16.33
CA GLU A 272 -10.96 25.29 17.26
C GLU A 272 -12.26 25.31 16.45
N GLY A 273 -13.21 24.45 16.77
CA GLY A 273 -14.42 24.28 16.01
C GLY A 273 -14.32 23.39 14.78
N ALA A 274 -13.16 22.75 14.50
CA ALA A 274 -13.02 21.80 13.39
C ALA A 274 -14.02 20.64 13.53
N ARG A 275 -14.68 20.27 12.42
CA ARG A 275 -15.70 19.23 12.38
C ARG A 275 -15.18 17.96 11.73
N TYR A 276 -15.48 16.84 12.37
CA TYR A 276 -15.16 15.48 11.93
C TYR A 276 -16.41 14.66 11.68
N ASP A 277 -16.33 13.67 10.79
CA ASP A 277 -17.42 12.80 10.37
C ASP A 277 -17.49 11.48 11.17
N GLY A 278 -16.59 11.32 12.13
CA GLY A 278 -16.49 10.17 13.03
C GLY A 278 -15.34 10.33 14.00
N LEU A 279 -15.32 9.47 15.04
CA LEU A 279 -14.29 9.46 16.06
C LEU A 279 -13.78 8.04 16.33
N ILE A 280 -12.46 7.89 16.32
CA ILE A 280 -11.73 6.71 16.80
C ILE A 280 -10.96 7.13 18.06
N GLY A 281 -11.41 6.73 19.23
CA GLY A 281 -10.66 6.94 20.48
C GLY A 281 -9.71 5.79 20.72
N ILE A 282 -8.42 6.06 20.92
CA ILE A 282 -7.39 5.06 21.27
C ILE A 282 -6.76 5.43 22.61
N ASP A 283 -6.97 4.59 23.60
CA ASP A 283 -6.21 4.63 24.84
C ASP A 283 -4.95 3.78 24.67
N LEU A 284 -3.80 4.44 24.49
CA LEU A 284 -2.51 3.80 24.26
C LEU A 284 -2.07 2.91 25.43
N SER A 285 -2.48 3.27 26.66
CA SER A 285 -2.14 2.48 27.86
C SER A 285 -2.88 1.14 27.95
N ALA A 286 -3.94 0.99 27.16
CA ALA A 286 -4.72 -0.25 27.10
C ALA A 286 -4.38 -1.13 25.88
N VAL A 287 -3.41 -0.72 25.05
CA VAL A 287 -2.94 -1.55 23.93
C VAL A 287 -1.99 -2.63 24.47
N GLU A 288 -2.18 -3.85 24.01
CA GLU A 288 -1.35 -5.01 24.33
C GLU A 288 -0.53 -5.43 23.09
N PRO A 289 0.54 -6.23 23.24
CA PRO A 289 1.21 -6.85 22.10
C PRO A 289 0.23 -7.67 21.24
N MET A 290 0.29 -7.47 19.93
CA MET A 290 -0.64 -8.02 18.96
C MET A 290 0.01 -9.03 18.01
N ILE A 291 -0.79 -9.96 17.50
CA ILE A 291 -0.48 -10.81 16.36
C ILE A 291 -1.62 -10.71 15.35
N ALA A 292 -1.31 -10.47 14.08
CA ALA A 292 -2.29 -10.58 13.00
C ALA A 292 -2.03 -11.84 12.18
N LEU A 293 -2.98 -12.75 12.19
CA LEU A 293 -2.88 -14.05 11.54
C LEU A 293 -3.05 -13.94 10.01
N PRO A 294 -2.61 -14.94 9.23
CA PRO A 294 -2.87 -14.97 7.80
C PRO A 294 -4.40 -14.90 7.52
N PHE A 295 -4.87 -14.15 6.48
CA PHE A 295 -4.05 -13.44 5.49
C PHE A 295 -4.47 -11.97 5.35
N HIS A 296 -4.72 -11.28 6.44
CA HIS A 296 -4.98 -9.83 6.43
C HIS A 296 -4.53 -9.18 7.74
N PRO A 297 -3.98 -7.94 7.73
CA PRO A 297 -3.59 -7.24 8.96
C PRO A 297 -4.73 -7.03 9.96
N SER A 298 -5.99 -7.04 9.50
CA SER A 298 -7.18 -6.93 10.37
C SER A 298 -7.55 -8.22 11.12
N GLU A 299 -6.92 -9.36 10.82
CA GLU A 299 -7.07 -10.60 11.59
C GLU A 299 -6.21 -10.56 12.87
N ALA A 300 -6.33 -9.47 13.61
CA ALA A 300 -5.48 -9.11 14.73
C ALA A 300 -6.10 -9.53 16.07
N TYR A 301 -5.26 -10.12 16.92
CA TYR A 301 -5.58 -10.58 18.27
C TYR A 301 -4.49 -10.06 19.23
N ALA A 302 -4.87 -9.74 20.48
CA ALA A 302 -3.86 -9.61 21.53
C ALA A 302 -3.16 -10.97 21.72
N ILE A 303 -1.84 -10.99 21.85
CA ILE A 303 -1.09 -12.26 22.03
C ILE A 303 -1.57 -12.99 23.27
N ARG A 304 -1.95 -12.28 24.34
CA ARG A 304 -2.54 -12.85 25.54
C ARG A 304 -3.86 -13.58 25.23
N GLU A 305 -4.78 -12.93 24.53
CA GLU A 305 -6.05 -13.50 24.10
C GLU A 305 -5.84 -14.73 23.18
N PHE A 306 -4.90 -14.62 22.25
CA PHE A 306 -4.52 -15.72 21.38
C PHE A 306 -4.04 -16.95 22.18
N LYS A 307 -3.19 -16.75 23.20
CA LYS A 307 -2.66 -17.82 24.06
C LYS A 307 -3.74 -18.52 24.91
N GLU A 308 -4.85 -17.85 25.21
CA GLU A 308 -5.96 -18.44 25.95
C GLU A 308 -6.73 -19.50 25.13
N ASN A 309 -6.82 -19.29 23.79
CA ASN A 309 -7.54 -20.22 22.90
C ASN A 309 -6.88 -20.35 21.52
N PRO A 310 -5.63 -20.80 21.43
CA PRO A 310 -4.91 -20.85 20.14
C PRO A 310 -5.55 -21.82 19.14
N GLY A 311 -6.13 -22.93 19.63
CA GLY A 311 -6.70 -23.97 18.78
C GLY A 311 -7.91 -23.51 17.96
N ASP A 312 -8.86 -22.80 18.55
CA ASP A 312 -10.05 -22.32 17.84
C ASP A 312 -9.67 -21.17 16.89
N ILE A 313 -8.86 -20.22 17.35
CA ILE A 313 -8.40 -19.08 16.56
C ILE A 313 -7.64 -19.55 15.32
N LEU A 314 -6.75 -20.54 15.46
CA LEU A 314 -5.98 -21.08 14.33
C LEU A 314 -6.86 -21.90 13.37
N ARG A 315 -7.84 -22.68 13.88
CA ARG A 315 -8.80 -23.36 12.98
C ARG A 315 -9.59 -22.39 12.11
N GLU A 316 -10.02 -21.27 12.69
CA GLU A 316 -10.69 -20.21 11.92
C GLU A 316 -9.75 -19.58 10.87
N ALA A 317 -8.46 -19.37 11.22
CA ALA A 317 -7.47 -18.87 10.26
C ALA A 317 -7.21 -19.88 9.13
N GLU A 318 -7.09 -21.16 9.43
CA GLU A 318 -6.93 -22.24 8.44
C GLU A 318 -8.12 -22.32 7.48
N LYS A 319 -9.36 -22.22 8.00
CA LYS A 319 -10.59 -22.22 7.21
C LYS A 319 -10.66 -21.02 6.26
N ARG A 320 -10.29 -19.81 6.75
CA ARG A 320 -10.19 -18.62 5.88
C ARG A 320 -9.13 -18.80 4.79
N ALA A 321 -7.97 -19.36 5.14
CA ALA A 321 -6.91 -19.66 4.20
C ALA A 321 -7.33 -20.66 3.11
N GLU A 322 -7.99 -21.75 3.50
CA GLU A 322 -8.50 -22.77 2.57
C GLU A 322 -9.47 -22.17 1.55
N ASN A 323 -10.39 -21.30 2.00
CA ASN A 323 -11.30 -20.56 1.12
C ASN A 323 -10.53 -19.64 0.16
N GLN A 324 -9.54 -18.89 0.64
CA GLN A 324 -8.75 -17.98 -0.18
C GLN A 324 -7.86 -18.71 -1.22
N PHE A 325 -7.39 -19.91 -0.90
CA PHE A 325 -6.63 -20.74 -1.85
C PHE A 325 -7.53 -21.51 -2.84
N GLY A 326 -8.84 -21.44 -2.69
CA GLY A 326 -9.77 -22.17 -3.56
C GLY A 326 -9.53 -23.68 -3.55
N GLY A 327 -9.19 -24.26 -2.41
CA GLY A 327 -8.91 -25.68 -2.22
C GLY A 327 -7.53 -26.14 -2.74
N LYS A 328 -6.66 -25.25 -3.23
CA LYS A 328 -5.34 -25.60 -3.77
C LYS A 328 -4.25 -25.81 -2.73
N GLY A 329 -4.57 -25.67 -1.45
CA GLY A 329 -3.64 -25.87 -0.34
C GLY A 329 -4.33 -25.68 1.01
N LYS A 330 -3.75 -26.25 2.04
CA LYS A 330 -4.25 -26.13 3.41
C LYS A 330 -3.09 -25.80 4.34
N LEU A 331 -3.18 -24.65 5.01
CA LEU A 331 -2.24 -24.32 6.09
C LEU A 331 -2.45 -25.26 7.27
N ASN A 332 -1.37 -25.66 7.93
CA ASN A 332 -1.37 -26.46 9.14
C ASN A 332 -0.87 -25.64 10.33
N LEU A 333 -1.61 -24.60 10.69
CA LEU A 333 -1.24 -23.73 11.82
C LEU A 333 -1.51 -24.38 13.16
N THR A 334 -2.60 -25.15 13.28
CA THR A 334 -2.95 -25.89 14.49
C THR A 334 -1.91 -26.96 14.84
N GLY A 335 -1.28 -27.58 13.83
CA GLY A 335 -0.18 -28.54 14.02
C GLY A 335 1.10 -27.92 14.60
N LYS A 336 1.23 -26.58 14.59
CA LYS A 336 2.36 -25.86 15.18
C LYS A 336 2.18 -25.54 16.67
N VAL A 337 1.07 -25.92 17.28
CA VAL A 337 0.84 -25.71 18.70
C VAL A 337 1.36 -26.92 19.47
N HIS A 338 2.41 -26.71 20.26
CA HIS A 338 3.01 -27.74 21.11
C HIS A 338 2.87 -27.36 22.59
N ASN A 339 2.23 -28.18 23.39
CA ASN A 339 1.97 -27.89 24.80
C ASN A 339 1.29 -26.51 25.04
N GLY A 340 0.36 -26.14 24.17
CA GLY A 340 -0.33 -24.84 24.24
C GLY A 340 0.44 -23.62 23.73
N VAL A 341 1.66 -23.80 23.22
CA VAL A 341 2.50 -22.72 22.68
C VAL A 341 2.62 -22.86 21.17
N LEU A 342 2.36 -21.78 20.44
CA LEU A 342 2.56 -21.72 18.99
C LEU A 342 4.07 -21.64 18.67
N ALA A 343 4.55 -22.57 17.86
CA ALA A 343 5.90 -22.55 17.32
C ALA A 343 5.95 -21.70 16.03
N VAL A 344 6.90 -20.80 15.97
CA VAL A 344 7.21 -19.92 14.85
C VAL A 344 8.55 -20.32 14.25
N ASP A 345 8.65 -20.34 12.93
CA ASP A 345 9.84 -20.84 12.23
C ASP A 345 10.79 -19.70 11.81
N GLN A 346 10.27 -18.50 11.61
CA GLN A 346 11.05 -17.37 11.11
C GLN A 346 10.53 -16.04 11.66
N GLY A 347 11.45 -15.15 12.03
CA GLY A 347 11.21 -13.74 12.34
C GLY A 347 11.84 -12.82 11.31
N VAL A 348 11.13 -11.77 10.89
CA VAL A 348 11.63 -10.76 9.96
C VAL A 348 11.26 -9.35 10.43
N ILE A 349 12.25 -8.49 10.58
CA ILE A 349 12.09 -7.05 10.88
C ILE A 349 12.53 -6.28 9.65
N ALA A 350 11.60 -5.67 8.90
CA ALA A 350 11.92 -5.12 7.59
C ALA A 350 11.01 -3.99 7.13
N GLY A 351 11.43 -3.33 6.07
CA GLY A 351 10.65 -2.35 5.33
C GLY A 351 10.45 -1.02 6.04
N CYS A 352 9.49 -0.25 5.53
CA CYS A 352 9.19 1.09 6.03
C CYS A 352 8.46 1.12 7.38
N ALA A 353 7.94 -0.01 7.85
CA ALA A 353 7.32 -0.17 9.16
C ALA A 353 8.32 -0.71 10.20
N GLY A 354 8.98 -1.85 9.91
CA GLY A 354 9.84 -2.54 10.85
C GLY A 354 11.28 -2.05 10.89
N GLY A 355 11.84 -1.64 9.73
CA GLY A 355 13.27 -1.35 9.56
C GLY A 355 13.76 0.00 10.12
N MET A 356 12.98 0.69 10.95
CA MET A 356 13.36 1.94 11.61
C MET A 356 14.26 1.70 12.81
N TYR A 357 15.05 2.70 13.17
CA TYR A 357 16.07 2.59 14.22
C TYR A 357 15.50 2.11 15.55
N ASP A 358 14.44 2.75 16.08
CA ASP A 358 13.91 2.43 17.40
C ASP A 358 13.39 0.98 17.49
N ASN A 359 12.79 0.45 16.41
CA ASN A 359 12.33 -0.94 16.38
C ASN A 359 13.48 -1.94 16.45
N ILE A 360 14.58 -1.67 15.71
CA ILE A 360 15.76 -2.53 15.67
C ILE A 360 16.55 -2.44 16.98
N ALA A 361 16.64 -1.24 17.55
CA ALA A 361 17.32 -1.02 18.85
C ALA A 361 16.58 -1.73 20.00
N GLU A 362 15.24 -1.67 20.03
CA GLU A 362 14.42 -2.40 20.99
C GLU A 362 14.58 -3.93 20.84
N ALA A 363 14.61 -4.42 19.59
CA ALA A 363 14.84 -5.84 19.33
C ALA A 363 16.22 -6.29 19.84
N ALA A 364 17.26 -5.46 19.66
CA ALA A 364 18.60 -5.73 20.18
C ALA A 364 18.63 -5.74 21.72
N ALA A 365 17.93 -4.81 22.35
CA ALA A 365 17.85 -4.76 23.82
C ALA A 365 17.18 -6.01 24.41
N ILE A 366 16.13 -6.52 23.76
CA ILE A 366 15.44 -7.75 24.17
C ILE A 366 16.34 -8.98 24.00
N LEU A 367 17.19 -9.01 22.96
CA LEU A 367 18.06 -10.15 22.64
C LEU A 367 19.42 -10.11 23.35
N LYS A 368 19.79 -9.01 24.01
CA LYS A 368 21.13 -8.75 24.55
C LYS A 368 21.71 -9.88 25.41
N ASP A 369 20.91 -10.47 26.29
CA ASP A 369 21.33 -11.54 27.20
C ASP A 369 20.80 -12.92 26.77
N GLY A 370 20.49 -13.08 25.50
CA GLY A 370 19.95 -14.27 24.90
C GLY A 370 20.47 -14.44 23.46
N GLY A 371 19.71 -15.13 22.63
CA GLY A 371 20.03 -15.34 21.23
C GLY A 371 18.89 -16.09 20.52
N THR A 372 19.03 -16.24 19.21
CA THR A 372 18.03 -16.96 18.41
C THR A 372 18.10 -18.48 18.56
N GLY A 373 19.12 -19.00 19.29
CA GLY A 373 19.37 -20.43 19.44
C GLY A 373 20.01 -21.05 18.20
N ASN A 374 20.15 -22.39 18.25
CA ASN A 374 20.75 -23.20 17.19
C ASN A 374 19.74 -24.15 16.51
N GLY A 375 18.43 -23.91 16.72
CA GLY A 375 17.36 -24.66 16.10
C GLY A 375 16.99 -24.12 14.71
N TYR A 376 15.79 -24.44 14.27
CA TYR A 376 15.29 -24.03 12.95
C TYR A 376 14.86 -22.57 12.87
N PHE A 377 14.59 -21.90 14.01
CA PHE A 377 14.18 -20.50 14.00
C PHE A 377 15.30 -19.59 13.47
N SER A 378 14.95 -18.67 12.60
CA SER A 378 15.86 -17.64 12.07
C SER A 378 15.28 -16.24 12.23
N LEU A 379 16.16 -15.25 12.43
CA LEU A 379 15.78 -13.84 12.51
C LEU A 379 16.56 -13.03 11.46
N SER A 380 15.84 -12.37 10.55
CA SER A 380 16.42 -11.44 9.58
C SER A 380 16.03 -9.99 9.90
N VAL A 381 17.00 -9.07 9.78
CA VAL A 381 16.83 -7.64 10.04
C VAL A 381 17.27 -6.84 8.81
N TYR A 382 16.39 -5.95 8.34
CA TYR A 382 16.59 -5.07 7.18
C TYR A 382 16.43 -3.62 7.63
N PRO A 383 17.50 -2.85 7.78
CA PRO A 383 17.39 -1.41 8.01
C PRO A 383 16.62 -0.72 6.88
N SER A 384 15.85 0.31 7.20
CA SER A 384 15.02 1.00 6.20
C SER A 384 15.82 1.91 5.26
N SER A 385 17.03 2.33 5.68
CA SER A 385 17.98 3.12 4.87
C SER A 385 19.41 2.90 5.32
N ILE A 386 20.39 3.27 4.47
CA ILE A 386 21.80 3.27 4.85
C ILE A 386 22.09 4.29 5.97
N PRO A 387 21.53 5.51 6.00
CA PRO A 387 21.67 6.38 7.18
C PRO A 387 21.23 5.69 8.47
N VAL A 388 20.08 5.02 8.50
CA VAL A 388 19.63 4.23 9.66
C VAL A 388 20.64 3.12 9.99
N ASN A 389 21.14 2.41 8.97
CA ASN A 389 22.12 1.34 9.19
C ASN A 389 23.45 1.87 9.77
N LEU A 390 23.92 3.03 9.30
CA LEU A 390 25.12 3.67 9.86
C LEU A 390 24.94 4.05 11.33
N GLU A 391 23.76 4.53 11.70
CA GLU A 391 23.42 4.83 13.09
C GLU A 391 23.40 3.56 13.95
N LEU A 392 22.81 2.45 13.44
CA LEU A 392 22.83 1.13 14.11
C LEU A 392 24.26 0.57 14.30
N ILE A 393 25.17 0.83 13.34
CA ILE A 393 26.59 0.46 13.44
C ILE A 393 27.28 1.32 14.53
N LYS A 394 27.11 2.65 14.46
CA LYS A 394 27.74 3.60 15.39
C LYS A 394 27.30 3.37 16.84
N SER A 395 26.03 3.02 17.06
CA SER A 395 25.48 2.71 18.39
C SER A 395 25.79 1.30 18.90
N GLY A 396 26.40 0.41 18.08
CA GLY A 396 26.65 -0.98 18.44
C GLY A 396 25.43 -1.91 18.37
N VAL A 397 24.26 -1.40 18.01
CA VAL A 397 23.01 -2.18 17.92
C VAL A 397 23.13 -3.29 16.89
N GLN A 398 23.73 -3.03 15.72
CA GLN A 398 23.94 -4.04 14.70
C GLN A 398 24.88 -5.15 15.20
N GLN A 399 25.98 -4.80 15.88
CA GLN A 399 26.89 -5.79 16.45
C GLN A 399 26.17 -6.69 17.46
N SER A 400 25.40 -6.11 18.38
CA SER A 400 24.65 -6.87 19.38
C SER A 400 23.67 -7.88 18.77
N LEU A 401 22.99 -7.50 17.69
CA LEU A 401 22.06 -8.40 16.99
C LEU A 401 22.80 -9.53 16.23
N LEU A 402 23.95 -9.22 15.61
CA LEU A 402 24.78 -10.25 14.95
C LEU A 402 25.33 -11.26 15.98
N GLU A 403 25.78 -10.80 17.15
CA GLU A 403 26.23 -11.65 18.24
C GLU A 403 25.09 -12.51 18.80
N ALA A 404 23.85 -12.02 18.79
CA ALA A 404 22.66 -12.78 19.17
C ALA A 404 22.18 -13.78 18.10
N GLY A 405 22.81 -13.83 16.93
CA GLY A 405 22.49 -14.76 15.84
C GLY A 405 21.50 -14.25 14.79
N ALA A 406 21.16 -12.96 14.79
CA ALA A 406 20.36 -12.37 13.74
C ALA A 406 21.18 -12.16 12.45
N VAL A 407 20.50 -12.23 11.30
CA VAL A 407 21.10 -11.99 9.98
C VAL A 407 20.77 -10.60 9.49
N PHE A 408 21.77 -9.74 9.32
CA PHE A 408 21.57 -8.42 8.73
C PHE A 408 21.58 -8.48 7.21
N LYS A 409 20.62 -7.78 6.61
CA LYS A 409 20.40 -7.71 5.16
C LYS A 409 20.46 -6.24 4.69
N PRO A 410 20.69 -5.99 3.39
CA PRO A 410 20.65 -4.62 2.85
C PRO A 410 19.23 -4.03 2.88
N CYS A 411 19.12 -2.69 2.71
CA CYS A 411 17.84 -1.98 2.63
C CYS A 411 17.02 -2.48 1.44
N PHE A 412 15.91 -3.16 1.70
CA PHE A 412 15.16 -3.86 0.67
C PHE A 412 13.69 -4.07 1.09
N CYS A 413 12.75 -3.85 0.18
CA CYS A 413 11.32 -4.08 0.42
C CYS A 413 10.87 -5.52 0.15
N GLY A 414 11.77 -6.40 -0.30
CA GLY A 414 11.46 -7.78 -0.72
C GLY A 414 10.60 -8.58 0.25
N PRO A 415 10.90 -8.60 1.55
CA PRO A 415 10.11 -9.35 2.53
C PRO A 415 8.64 -8.93 2.63
N CYS A 416 8.30 -7.68 2.22
CA CYS A 416 6.92 -7.20 2.22
C CYS A 416 6.07 -7.76 1.08
N PHE A 417 6.66 -8.31 0.01
CA PHE A 417 5.92 -8.76 -1.18
C PHE A 417 6.39 -10.10 -1.79
N GLY A 418 7.17 -10.88 -1.05
CA GLY A 418 7.55 -12.25 -1.44
C GLY A 418 8.79 -12.36 -2.34
N ALA A 419 9.73 -11.44 -2.21
CA ALA A 419 11.00 -11.44 -2.93
C ALA A 419 12.22 -11.43 -1.99
N GLY A 420 12.16 -12.09 -0.87
CA GLY A 420 13.26 -12.21 0.09
C GLY A 420 12.79 -12.84 1.38
N ASP A 421 13.70 -13.58 2.05
CA ASP A 421 13.39 -14.34 3.26
C ASP A 421 12.14 -15.22 3.13
N VAL A 422 12.08 -15.98 2.06
CA VAL A 422 11.01 -16.96 1.83
C VAL A 422 11.16 -18.09 2.86
N PRO A 423 10.12 -18.36 3.67
CA PRO A 423 10.16 -19.45 4.64
C PRO A 423 10.09 -20.82 3.94
N GLY A 424 10.45 -21.88 4.66
CA GLY A 424 10.25 -23.24 4.19
C GLY A 424 8.77 -23.60 4.02
N ASN A 425 8.51 -24.73 3.34
CA ASN A 425 7.16 -25.24 3.19
C ASN A 425 6.54 -25.54 4.57
N ASP A 426 5.27 -25.27 4.73
CA ASP A 426 4.50 -25.40 5.97
C ASP A 426 5.04 -24.60 7.17
N CYS A 427 5.91 -23.62 6.92
CA CYS A 427 6.45 -22.72 7.95
C CYS A 427 5.50 -21.55 8.25
N LEU A 428 5.62 -21.03 9.48
CA LEU A 428 5.02 -19.78 9.93
C LEU A 428 6.12 -18.74 10.13
N SER A 429 6.05 -17.65 9.36
CA SER A 429 6.92 -16.48 9.50
C SER A 429 6.19 -15.37 10.24
N VAL A 430 6.78 -14.82 11.30
CA VAL A 430 6.26 -13.59 11.95
C VAL A 430 7.06 -12.38 11.48
N ARG A 431 6.39 -11.34 11.02
CA ARG A 431 7.03 -10.20 10.37
C ARG A 431 6.56 -8.86 10.91
N HIS A 432 7.51 -7.98 11.16
CA HIS A 432 7.22 -6.54 11.23
C HIS A 432 7.41 -5.95 9.84
N THR A 433 6.43 -6.18 9.01
CA THR A 433 6.25 -5.65 7.66
C THR A 433 4.82 -5.15 7.53
N THR A 434 4.38 -4.72 6.35
CA THR A 434 3.08 -4.07 6.23
C THR A 434 1.93 -5.03 5.91
N ARG A 435 2.20 -6.21 5.31
CA ARG A 435 1.15 -7.11 4.81
C ARG A 435 1.48 -8.57 5.00
N ASN A 436 0.43 -9.36 5.18
CA ASN A 436 0.47 -10.81 5.28
C ASN A 436 -0.55 -11.49 4.35
N PHE A 437 -0.84 -10.89 3.20
CA PHE A 437 -1.73 -11.45 2.18
C PHE A 437 -1.25 -12.80 1.66
N PRO A 438 -2.14 -13.63 1.05
CA PRO A 438 -1.76 -14.93 0.51
C PRO A 438 -0.55 -14.85 -0.41
N ASN A 439 0.37 -15.78 -0.24
CA ASN A 439 1.60 -15.95 -1.04
C ASN A 439 2.58 -14.76 -1.02
N ARG A 440 2.40 -13.81 -0.11
CA ARG A 440 3.31 -12.66 0.06
C ARG A 440 4.67 -13.05 0.63
N GLU A 441 4.80 -14.21 1.17
CA GLU A 441 6.05 -14.81 1.61
C GLU A 441 6.83 -15.51 0.49
N GLY A 442 6.21 -15.68 -0.70
CA GLY A 442 6.84 -16.29 -1.88
C GLY A 442 6.42 -17.73 -2.17
N SER A 443 5.49 -18.31 -1.40
CA SER A 443 4.99 -19.67 -1.66
C SER A 443 4.19 -19.76 -2.98
N ARG A 444 4.15 -20.97 -3.55
CA ARG A 444 3.43 -21.30 -4.80
C ARG A 444 2.54 -22.51 -4.58
N PRO A 445 1.29 -22.33 -4.13
CA PRO A 445 0.40 -23.44 -3.79
C PRO A 445 0.17 -24.44 -4.93
N GLY A 446 0.18 -23.98 -6.21
CA GLY A 446 0.07 -24.84 -7.38
C GLY A 446 1.24 -25.82 -7.54
N ASP A 447 2.40 -25.49 -6.98
CA ASP A 447 3.63 -26.33 -6.97
C ASP A 447 3.76 -27.10 -5.64
N GLY A 448 2.72 -27.15 -4.81
CA GLY A 448 2.71 -27.78 -3.49
C GLY A 448 3.43 -26.98 -2.39
N GLN A 449 3.82 -25.75 -2.68
CA GLN A 449 4.47 -24.87 -1.72
C GLN A 449 3.42 -24.04 -0.98
N LEU A 450 3.49 -24.03 0.34
CA LEU A 450 2.60 -23.27 1.20
C LEU A 450 3.30 -22.82 2.46
N ALA A 451 3.13 -21.56 2.84
CA ALA A 451 3.59 -21.02 4.11
C ALA A 451 2.66 -19.90 4.59
N GLY A 452 2.70 -19.60 5.87
CA GLY A 452 1.91 -18.52 6.48
C GLY A 452 2.79 -17.36 6.91
N VAL A 453 2.24 -16.14 6.79
CA VAL A 453 2.81 -14.94 7.42
C VAL A 453 1.84 -14.40 8.44
N ALA A 454 2.29 -14.20 9.67
CA ALA A 454 1.62 -13.39 10.67
C ALA A 454 2.39 -12.08 10.89
N LEU A 455 1.69 -11.00 11.24
CA LEU A 455 2.33 -9.72 11.55
C LEU A 455 2.44 -9.55 13.07
N MET A 456 3.59 -9.06 13.51
CA MET A 456 3.87 -8.74 14.91
C MET A 456 4.83 -7.54 15.00
N ASP A 457 4.83 -6.84 16.13
CA ASP A 457 5.84 -5.82 16.41
C ASP A 457 7.25 -6.43 16.58
N ALA A 458 8.28 -5.69 16.20
CA ALA A 458 9.69 -6.09 16.27
C ALA A 458 10.08 -6.54 17.69
N ARG A 459 9.49 -5.94 18.72
CA ARG A 459 9.73 -6.28 20.12
C ARG A 459 9.25 -7.70 20.44
N SER A 460 8.03 -8.05 20.03
CA SER A 460 7.48 -9.41 20.23
C SER A 460 8.12 -10.43 19.30
N ILE A 461 8.60 -10.03 18.11
CA ILE A 461 9.43 -10.88 17.25
C ILE A 461 10.76 -11.21 17.96
N ALA A 462 11.42 -10.22 18.55
CA ALA A 462 12.66 -10.44 19.31
C ALA A 462 12.45 -11.30 20.57
N ALA A 463 11.34 -11.11 21.28
CA ALA A 463 10.95 -11.95 22.42
C ALA A 463 10.72 -13.42 22.00
N THR A 464 10.05 -13.63 20.88
CA THR A 464 9.85 -14.95 20.26
C THR A 464 11.18 -15.57 19.83
N ALA A 465 12.09 -14.77 19.25
CA ALA A 465 13.43 -15.19 18.88
C ALA A 465 14.27 -15.62 20.10
N ARG A 466 14.23 -14.82 21.18
CA ARG A 466 14.89 -15.15 22.46
C ARG A 466 14.40 -16.46 23.07
N ASN A 467 13.15 -16.82 22.82
CA ASN A 467 12.54 -18.10 23.21
C ASN A 467 12.55 -19.14 22.08
N HIS A 468 13.53 -19.04 21.16
CA HIS A 468 13.84 -20.01 20.11
C HIS A 468 12.62 -20.38 19.22
N GLY A 469 11.76 -19.42 18.93
CA GLY A 469 10.55 -19.57 18.10
C GLY A 469 9.26 -19.85 18.88
N ALA A 470 9.29 -19.97 20.19
CA ALA A 470 8.06 -20.04 20.99
C ALA A 470 7.39 -18.66 21.05
N LEU A 471 6.14 -18.54 20.58
CA LEU A 471 5.42 -17.25 20.54
C LEU A 471 5.41 -16.59 21.91
N THR A 472 6.01 -15.41 22.00
CA THR A 472 6.20 -14.67 23.24
C THR A 472 5.89 -13.18 23.02
N ALA A 473 5.05 -12.61 23.86
CA ALA A 473 4.84 -11.15 23.87
C ALA A 473 6.05 -10.45 24.51
N ALA A 474 6.44 -9.29 23.97
CA ALA A 474 7.57 -8.55 24.53
C ALA A 474 7.36 -8.12 25.99
N THR A 475 6.11 -7.95 26.43
CA THR A 475 5.74 -7.68 27.83
C THR A 475 6.02 -8.83 28.79
N GLU A 476 6.30 -10.03 28.29
CA GLU A 476 6.67 -11.20 29.09
C GLU A 476 8.18 -11.28 29.35
N ILE A 477 8.97 -10.43 28.69
CA ILE A 477 10.42 -10.38 28.82
C ILE A 477 10.81 -9.17 29.69
N ASP A 478 11.60 -9.42 30.74
CA ASP A 478 12.25 -8.34 31.46
C ASP A 478 13.55 -7.95 30.74
N TYR A 479 13.64 -6.71 30.28
CA TYR A 479 14.81 -6.15 29.60
C TYR A 479 14.99 -4.68 29.88
N ALA A 480 16.22 -4.19 29.84
CA ALA A 480 16.49 -2.78 29.91
C ALA A 480 16.20 -2.12 28.55
N PRO A 481 15.46 -0.99 28.50
CA PRO A 481 15.25 -0.30 27.24
C PRO A 481 16.58 0.13 26.62
N PRO A 482 16.64 0.36 25.30
CA PRO A 482 17.82 0.95 24.69
C PRO A 482 18.20 2.28 25.39
N ALA A 483 19.48 2.56 25.47
CA ALA A 483 19.93 3.87 25.96
C ALA A 483 19.41 4.96 25.00
N GLU A 484 18.91 6.06 25.56
CA GLU A 484 18.60 7.24 24.77
C GLU A 484 19.87 7.75 24.09
N THR A 485 19.86 7.75 22.77
CA THR A 485 20.96 8.28 21.96
C THR A 485 20.47 9.50 21.19
N LYS A 486 21.32 10.51 21.07
CA LYS A 486 21.02 11.63 20.17
C LYS A 486 21.00 11.11 18.74
N ARG A 487 19.86 11.26 18.06
CA ARG A 487 19.70 10.82 16.68
C ARG A 487 20.57 11.67 15.75
N GLU A 488 21.21 11.01 14.82
CA GLU A 488 22.05 11.62 13.80
C GLU A 488 21.64 11.14 12.41
N PHE A 489 21.59 12.05 11.47
CA PHE A 489 21.35 11.71 10.06
C PHE A 489 22.62 11.90 9.25
N ASP A 490 23.22 10.81 8.78
CA ASP A 490 24.42 10.82 7.97
C ASP A 490 24.04 10.67 6.48
N ALA A 491 23.93 11.81 5.79
CA ALA A 491 23.55 11.86 4.38
C ALA A 491 24.66 11.47 3.39
N VAL A 492 25.88 11.18 3.86
CA VAL A 492 27.09 11.00 3.04
C VAL A 492 26.89 10.02 1.88
N VAL A 493 26.12 8.93 2.10
CA VAL A 493 25.88 7.93 1.05
C VAL A 493 24.93 8.49 -0.02
N TYR A 494 23.97 9.32 0.36
CA TYR A 494 23.06 9.96 -0.60
C TYR A 494 23.80 10.98 -1.45
N GLU A 495 24.66 11.79 -0.86
CA GLU A 495 25.50 12.78 -1.57
C GLU A 495 26.41 12.11 -2.61
N LYS A 496 26.93 10.91 -2.29
CA LYS A 496 27.85 10.16 -3.17
C LYS A 496 27.16 9.32 -4.24
N ARG A 497 25.93 8.85 -4.00
CA ARG A 497 25.33 7.79 -4.81
C ARG A 497 24.01 8.17 -5.48
N VAL A 498 23.24 9.10 -4.92
CA VAL A 498 21.97 9.53 -5.50
C VAL A 498 22.25 10.53 -6.63
N TYR A 499 21.73 10.23 -7.81
CA TYR A 499 21.73 11.22 -8.88
C TYR A 499 20.59 12.20 -8.68
N ASN A 500 20.91 13.47 -8.51
CA ASN A 500 19.93 14.56 -8.42
C ASN A 500 20.03 15.48 -9.63
N GLY A 501 19.17 15.23 -10.61
CA GLY A 501 19.03 16.03 -11.84
C GLY A 501 17.83 16.97 -11.80
N TRP A 502 17.16 17.14 -10.68
CA TRP A 502 15.97 17.99 -10.58
C TRP A 502 16.23 19.41 -11.09
N GLY A 503 15.34 19.88 -11.98
CA GLY A 503 15.47 21.19 -12.64
C GLY A 503 16.54 21.28 -13.73
N ARG A 504 17.27 20.19 -14.02
CA ARG A 504 18.37 20.14 -15.00
C ARG A 504 18.20 18.97 -15.98
N PRO A 505 17.13 18.95 -16.80
CA PRO A 505 16.92 17.87 -17.76
C PRO A 505 17.99 17.89 -18.85
N LEU A 506 18.47 16.72 -19.25
CA LEU A 506 19.39 16.51 -20.35
C LEU A 506 18.59 16.00 -21.56
N ALA A 507 18.01 16.90 -22.36
CA ALA A 507 17.08 16.57 -23.45
C ALA A 507 17.66 15.54 -24.44
N ASP A 508 18.96 15.60 -24.69
CA ASP A 508 19.68 14.74 -25.65
C ASP A 508 20.09 13.37 -25.03
N GLU A 509 19.88 13.16 -23.73
CA GLU A 509 20.14 11.85 -23.11
C GLU A 509 19.26 10.78 -23.76
N GLU A 510 19.86 9.66 -24.15
CA GLU A 510 19.13 8.53 -24.72
C GLU A 510 18.57 7.63 -23.62
N LEU A 511 17.29 7.26 -23.75
CA LEU A 511 16.69 6.26 -22.85
C LEU A 511 17.28 4.89 -23.17
N ARG A 512 17.76 4.21 -22.15
CA ARG A 512 18.37 2.89 -22.26
C ARG A 512 17.33 1.81 -21.98
N PHE A 513 16.94 1.07 -23.02
CA PHE A 513 15.97 -0.01 -22.94
C PHE A 513 16.71 -1.35 -22.84
N GLY A 514 16.34 -2.15 -21.82
CA GLY A 514 16.67 -3.58 -21.81
C GLY A 514 15.68 -4.39 -22.65
N PRO A 515 16.01 -5.65 -23.00
CA PRO A 515 15.15 -6.52 -23.82
C PRO A 515 13.74 -6.76 -23.24
N ASN A 516 13.61 -6.67 -21.92
CA ASN A 516 12.32 -6.87 -21.23
C ASN A 516 11.45 -5.62 -21.22
N ILE A 517 11.97 -4.43 -21.54
CA ILE A 517 11.20 -3.18 -21.53
C ILE A 517 10.49 -3.03 -22.86
N THR A 518 9.19 -3.23 -22.87
CA THR A 518 8.36 -3.16 -24.09
C THR A 518 7.35 -2.01 -24.03
N LEU A 519 6.88 -1.58 -25.21
CA LEU A 519 5.83 -0.57 -25.33
C LEU A 519 4.47 -1.16 -24.98
N TRP A 520 3.54 -0.28 -24.63
CA TRP A 520 2.13 -0.65 -24.51
C TRP A 520 1.55 -1.03 -25.88
N PRO A 521 0.68 -2.05 -25.95
CA PRO A 521 -0.05 -2.34 -27.18
C PRO A 521 -1.10 -1.26 -27.47
N ASP A 522 -1.55 -1.19 -28.72
CA ASP A 522 -2.65 -0.31 -29.11
C ASP A 522 -3.92 -0.67 -28.34
N ILE A 523 -4.59 0.34 -27.81
CA ILE A 523 -5.82 0.22 -27.04
C ILE A 523 -6.93 0.92 -27.82
N PRO A 524 -7.99 0.22 -28.24
CA PRO A 524 -9.09 0.83 -29.01
C PRO A 524 -9.94 1.75 -28.12
N PRO A 525 -10.56 2.81 -28.69
CA PRO A 525 -11.55 3.63 -28.01
C PRO A 525 -12.78 2.82 -27.60
N LEU A 526 -13.61 3.36 -26.71
CA LEU A 526 -14.87 2.74 -26.33
C LEU A 526 -15.79 2.65 -27.56
N PRO A 527 -16.30 1.48 -27.94
CA PRO A 527 -17.23 1.34 -29.06
C PRO A 527 -18.63 1.89 -28.70
N ASP A 528 -19.47 2.13 -29.69
CA ASP A 528 -20.84 2.60 -29.48
C ASP A 528 -21.66 1.60 -28.65
N ASP A 529 -21.57 0.33 -28.98
CA ASP A 529 -22.12 -0.79 -28.24
C ASP A 529 -20.97 -1.69 -27.76
N LEU A 530 -20.99 -2.15 -26.53
CA LEU A 530 -19.94 -2.98 -25.97
C LEU A 530 -20.45 -4.40 -25.70
N GLU A 531 -19.88 -5.35 -26.41
CA GLU A 531 -20.11 -6.77 -26.22
C GLU A 531 -19.00 -7.38 -25.34
N LEU A 532 -19.39 -7.92 -24.21
CA LEU A 532 -18.50 -8.52 -23.23
C LEU A 532 -18.81 -10.02 -23.05
N GLU A 533 -17.80 -10.74 -22.58
CA GLU A 533 -17.96 -12.11 -22.09
C GLU A 533 -17.19 -12.28 -20.78
N LEU A 534 -17.83 -12.92 -19.79
CA LEU A 534 -17.20 -13.18 -18.49
C LEU A 534 -16.06 -14.20 -18.63
N ALA A 535 -14.83 -13.75 -18.39
CA ALA A 535 -13.65 -14.61 -18.39
C ALA A 535 -13.39 -15.23 -17.02
N ALA A 536 -13.83 -14.59 -15.93
CA ALA A 536 -13.76 -15.09 -14.58
C ALA A 536 -14.91 -14.57 -13.71
N VAL A 537 -15.28 -15.37 -12.69
CA VAL A 537 -16.27 -15.05 -11.67
C VAL A 537 -15.68 -15.40 -10.29
N LEU A 538 -15.56 -14.39 -9.41
CA LEU A 538 -14.93 -14.52 -8.10
C LEU A 538 -15.94 -14.21 -7.01
N HIS A 539 -16.24 -15.20 -6.18
CA HIS A 539 -17.24 -15.11 -5.11
C HIS A 539 -16.67 -14.75 -3.74
N ASP A 540 -15.36 -14.51 -3.67
CA ASP A 540 -14.72 -14.10 -2.42
C ASP A 540 -15.26 -12.74 -1.96
N PRO A 541 -15.46 -12.53 -0.65
CA PRO A 541 -15.96 -11.26 -0.12
C PRO A 541 -15.08 -10.05 -0.51
N VAL A 542 -13.77 -10.28 -0.72
CA VAL A 542 -12.80 -9.30 -1.19
C VAL A 542 -11.80 -10.00 -2.09
N THR A 543 -11.49 -9.39 -3.24
CA THR A 543 -10.42 -9.84 -4.14
C THR A 543 -9.30 -8.79 -4.12
N THR A 544 -8.11 -9.21 -3.73
CA THR A 544 -6.95 -8.32 -3.66
C THR A 544 -6.32 -8.06 -5.03
N THR A 545 -5.57 -6.98 -5.14
CA THR A 545 -4.75 -6.72 -6.35
C THR A 545 -3.66 -7.79 -6.54
N ASP A 546 -3.24 -8.47 -5.47
CA ASP A 546 -2.28 -9.59 -5.54
C ASP A 546 -2.88 -10.85 -6.13
N GLU A 547 -4.19 -11.06 -5.99
CA GLU A 547 -4.91 -12.14 -6.67
C GLU A 547 -5.18 -11.82 -8.13
N LEU A 548 -5.48 -10.55 -8.45
CA LEU A 548 -5.66 -10.09 -9.84
C LEU A 548 -4.37 -10.17 -10.63
N ILE A 549 -3.23 -9.82 -10.04
CA ILE A 549 -1.89 -9.95 -10.61
C ILE A 549 -0.87 -10.25 -9.50
N PRO A 550 -0.27 -11.44 -9.45
CA PRO A 550 0.67 -11.83 -8.40
C PRO A 550 1.81 -10.83 -8.26
N SER A 551 2.31 -10.60 -7.02
CA SER A 551 3.36 -9.60 -6.80
C SER A 551 4.77 -10.14 -6.90
N GLY A 552 5.17 -11.11 -6.09
CA GLY A 552 6.56 -11.54 -5.95
C GLY A 552 7.15 -12.12 -7.24
N GLU A 553 6.57 -13.20 -7.74
CA GLU A 553 7.07 -13.93 -8.91
C GLU A 553 7.01 -13.16 -10.23
N THR A 554 6.17 -12.12 -10.31
CA THR A 554 5.98 -11.32 -11.52
C THR A 554 6.71 -9.98 -11.47
N SER A 555 7.37 -9.66 -10.35
CA SER A 555 7.98 -8.34 -10.15
C SER A 555 8.99 -7.98 -11.23
N SER A 556 9.74 -8.94 -11.73
CA SER A 556 10.74 -8.75 -12.80
C SER A 556 10.13 -8.52 -14.19
N TYR A 557 8.82 -8.75 -14.38
CA TYR A 557 8.16 -8.54 -15.69
C TYR A 557 7.33 -7.26 -15.76
N ARG A 558 7.42 -6.39 -14.74
CA ARG A 558 6.60 -5.16 -14.65
C ARG A 558 6.81 -4.18 -15.80
N SER A 559 7.97 -4.22 -16.45
CA SER A 559 8.33 -3.38 -17.58
C SER A 559 7.92 -3.98 -18.93
N ASN A 560 7.28 -5.16 -18.93
CA ASN A 560 6.78 -5.85 -20.12
C ASN A 560 5.28 -6.14 -19.98
N PRO A 561 4.39 -5.23 -20.43
CA PRO A 561 2.96 -5.39 -20.27
C PRO A 561 2.40 -6.69 -20.87
N LEU A 562 2.92 -7.11 -22.02
CA LEU A 562 2.48 -8.33 -22.70
C LEU A 562 2.86 -9.58 -21.90
N LYS A 563 4.11 -9.65 -21.42
CA LYS A 563 4.58 -10.78 -20.62
C LYS A 563 3.91 -10.82 -19.26
N LEU A 564 3.74 -9.65 -18.63
CA LEU A 564 3.10 -9.56 -17.32
C LEU A 564 1.63 -10.00 -17.39
N ALA A 565 0.92 -9.63 -18.45
CA ALA A 565 -0.49 -10.00 -18.64
C ALA A 565 -0.74 -11.52 -18.63
N GLU A 566 0.26 -12.34 -18.97
CA GLU A 566 0.19 -13.81 -18.91
C GLU A 566 -0.07 -14.34 -17.49
N PHE A 567 0.21 -13.52 -16.46
CA PHE A 567 0.02 -13.89 -15.06
C PHE A 567 -1.30 -13.36 -14.46
N THR A 568 -2.16 -12.74 -15.27
CA THR A 568 -3.45 -12.22 -14.78
C THR A 568 -4.30 -13.36 -14.23
N LEU A 569 -4.71 -13.23 -12.95
CA LEU A 569 -5.48 -14.23 -12.19
C LEU A 569 -4.85 -15.64 -12.15
N SER A 570 -3.57 -15.78 -12.50
CA SER A 570 -2.91 -17.09 -12.66
C SER A 570 -3.03 -18.01 -11.45
N ARG A 571 -3.12 -17.45 -10.24
CA ARG A 571 -3.28 -18.21 -8.98
C ARG A 571 -4.72 -18.57 -8.67
N ARG A 572 -5.69 -17.73 -9.07
CA ARG A 572 -7.13 -17.91 -8.79
C ARG A 572 -7.88 -18.61 -9.92
N GLU A 573 -7.71 -18.13 -11.12
CA GLU A 573 -8.36 -18.59 -12.34
C GLU A 573 -7.32 -18.84 -13.44
N PRO A 574 -6.58 -19.96 -13.42
CA PRO A 574 -5.52 -20.26 -14.42
C PRO A 574 -6.03 -20.23 -15.87
N ASP A 575 -7.32 -20.51 -16.07
CA ASP A 575 -7.97 -20.46 -17.38
C ASP A 575 -8.34 -19.05 -17.85
N TYR A 576 -8.15 -18.01 -17.02
CA TYR A 576 -8.51 -16.64 -17.36
C TYR A 576 -7.82 -16.16 -18.65
N VAL A 577 -6.51 -16.31 -18.74
CA VAL A 577 -5.72 -15.83 -19.89
C VAL A 577 -6.13 -16.53 -21.20
N PRO A 578 -6.22 -17.88 -21.25
CA PRO A 578 -6.74 -18.58 -22.43
C PRO A 578 -8.17 -18.14 -22.82
N ARG A 579 -9.08 -17.96 -21.83
CA ARG A 579 -10.45 -17.50 -22.08
C ARG A 579 -10.45 -16.07 -22.64
N ALA A 580 -9.74 -15.14 -22.02
CA ALA A 580 -9.68 -13.75 -22.48
C ALA A 580 -9.16 -13.63 -23.92
N ARG A 581 -8.14 -14.41 -24.29
CA ARG A 581 -7.64 -14.49 -25.67
C ARG A 581 -8.68 -15.04 -26.64
N LYS A 582 -9.40 -16.10 -26.27
CA LYS A 582 -10.48 -16.68 -27.08
C LYS A 582 -11.62 -15.67 -27.31
N ILE A 583 -12.00 -14.95 -26.23
CA ILE A 583 -13.03 -13.91 -26.29
C ILE A 583 -12.60 -12.78 -27.24
N ARG A 584 -11.36 -12.31 -27.13
CA ARG A 584 -10.78 -11.27 -28.00
C ARG A 584 -10.74 -11.74 -29.46
N ALA A 585 -10.32 -12.98 -29.72
CA ALA A 585 -10.30 -13.56 -31.06
C ALA A 585 -11.70 -13.68 -31.69
N ALA A 586 -12.74 -13.76 -30.85
CA ALA A 586 -14.14 -13.76 -31.30
C ALA A 586 -14.73 -12.34 -31.44
N GLY A 587 -13.89 -11.28 -31.39
CA GLY A 587 -14.30 -9.88 -31.56
C GLY A 587 -15.05 -9.26 -30.40
N ARG A 588 -15.00 -9.87 -29.21
CA ARG A 588 -15.60 -9.36 -27.96
C ARG A 588 -14.53 -8.90 -26.96
N ALA A 589 -14.94 -8.09 -26.03
CA ALA A 589 -14.09 -7.73 -24.88
C ALA A 589 -14.33 -8.71 -23.73
N SER A 590 -13.29 -9.00 -22.95
CA SER A 590 -13.43 -9.78 -21.73
C SER A 590 -13.85 -8.89 -20.55
N CYS A 591 -14.53 -9.49 -19.57
CA CYS A 591 -14.76 -8.87 -18.27
C CYS A 591 -14.59 -9.90 -17.13
N ILE A 592 -14.46 -9.41 -15.94
CA ILE A 592 -14.53 -10.23 -14.72
C ILE A 592 -15.74 -9.80 -13.91
N PHE A 593 -16.29 -10.72 -13.13
CA PHE A 593 -17.10 -10.39 -11.98
C PHE A 593 -16.32 -10.71 -10.70
N ALA A 594 -16.38 -9.80 -9.71
CA ALA A 594 -15.91 -10.04 -8.36
C ALA A 594 -16.75 -9.27 -7.34
N GLU A 595 -16.99 -9.81 -6.14
CA GLU A 595 -17.81 -9.16 -5.10
C GLU A 595 -17.24 -7.77 -4.72
N CYS A 596 -15.95 -7.69 -4.40
CA CYS A 596 -15.28 -6.48 -3.96
C CYS A 596 -13.81 -6.47 -4.42
N PRO A 597 -13.53 -6.18 -5.71
CA PRO A 597 -12.18 -6.24 -6.25
C PRO A 597 -11.33 -5.02 -5.89
N GLY A 598 -9.99 -5.25 -5.83
CA GLY A 598 -8.98 -4.20 -5.84
C GLY A 598 -8.55 -3.71 -4.48
N ASP A 599 -8.60 -4.57 -3.46
CA ASP A 599 -7.99 -4.28 -2.17
C ASP A 599 -6.46 -4.38 -2.21
N GLY A 600 -5.80 -3.68 -1.30
CA GLY A 600 -4.36 -3.76 -1.09
C GLY A 600 -3.54 -2.79 -1.92
N SER A 601 -2.69 -3.29 -2.83
CA SER A 601 -1.65 -2.52 -3.53
C SER A 601 -2.20 -1.48 -4.52
N ALA A 602 -1.45 -0.37 -4.69
CA ALA A 602 -1.76 0.68 -5.68
C ALA A 602 -1.44 0.30 -7.14
N ARG A 603 -1.03 -0.94 -7.39
CA ARG A 603 -0.58 -1.40 -8.71
C ARG A 603 -1.67 -1.32 -9.77
N GLU A 604 -1.45 -0.45 -10.78
CA GLU A 604 -2.33 -0.35 -11.94
C GLU A 604 -2.32 -1.64 -12.79
N GLN A 605 -1.29 -2.48 -12.67
CA GLN A 605 -1.17 -3.74 -13.42
C GLN A 605 -2.33 -4.70 -13.15
N ALA A 606 -2.98 -4.61 -11.99
CA ALA A 606 -4.21 -5.35 -11.73
C ALA A 606 -5.34 -5.01 -12.70
N ALA A 607 -5.34 -3.80 -13.27
CA ALA A 607 -6.27 -3.34 -14.30
C ALA A 607 -5.64 -3.41 -15.71
N SER A 608 -4.43 -2.87 -15.89
CA SER A 608 -3.79 -2.79 -17.23
C SER A 608 -3.56 -4.16 -17.85
N CYS A 609 -3.22 -5.18 -17.07
CA CYS A 609 -3.02 -6.54 -17.59
C CYS A 609 -4.31 -7.14 -18.16
N GLN A 610 -5.45 -6.89 -17.51
CA GLN A 610 -6.76 -7.27 -18.07
C GLN A 610 -7.02 -6.53 -19.38
N ARG A 611 -6.73 -5.21 -19.44
CA ARG A 611 -6.90 -4.40 -20.64
C ARG A 611 -6.00 -4.86 -21.79
N VAL A 612 -4.75 -5.19 -21.51
CA VAL A 612 -3.81 -5.77 -22.49
C VAL A 612 -4.35 -7.06 -23.12
N LEU A 613 -5.05 -7.88 -22.35
CA LEU A 613 -5.71 -9.11 -22.82
C LEU A 613 -7.05 -8.86 -23.52
N GLY A 614 -7.51 -7.60 -23.61
CA GLY A 614 -8.78 -7.24 -24.25
C GLY A 614 -9.92 -7.00 -23.26
N GLY A 615 -9.61 -6.74 -21.98
CA GLY A 615 -10.61 -6.40 -20.96
C GLY A 615 -11.36 -5.10 -21.28
N GLY A 616 -12.69 -5.11 -21.18
CA GLY A 616 -13.56 -3.95 -21.40
C GLY A 616 -14.24 -3.43 -20.14
N ALA A 617 -14.40 -4.26 -19.12
CA ALA A 617 -15.09 -3.89 -17.89
C ALA A 617 -14.67 -4.76 -16.70
N ASN A 618 -14.91 -4.23 -15.49
CA ASN A 618 -15.03 -5.02 -14.27
C ASN A 618 -16.44 -4.85 -13.73
N ILE A 619 -17.12 -5.96 -13.44
CA ILE A 619 -18.45 -5.99 -12.83
C ILE A 619 -18.27 -6.37 -11.36
N CYS A 620 -18.88 -5.62 -10.44
CA CYS A 620 -18.74 -5.89 -9.00
C CYS A 620 -19.98 -5.44 -8.21
N ARG A 621 -20.05 -5.80 -6.93
CA ARG A 621 -20.99 -5.21 -5.97
C ARG A 621 -20.50 -3.86 -5.47
N LYS A 622 -19.20 -3.76 -5.22
CA LYS A 622 -18.51 -2.53 -4.82
C LYS A 622 -17.01 -2.66 -5.10
N PHE A 623 -16.35 -1.57 -5.39
CA PHE A 623 -14.90 -1.54 -5.44
C PHE A 623 -14.30 -1.50 -4.03
N ALA A 624 -13.24 -2.26 -3.79
CA ALA A 624 -12.55 -2.27 -2.50
C ALA A 624 -11.93 -0.90 -2.20
N THR A 625 -11.28 -0.31 -3.20
CA THR A 625 -10.61 1.00 -3.08
C THR A 625 -10.93 1.93 -4.26
N LYS A 626 -10.90 3.26 -4.00
CA LYS A 626 -10.93 4.26 -5.07
C LYS A 626 -9.81 4.05 -6.08
N ARG A 627 -8.61 3.70 -5.61
CA ARG A 627 -7.42 3.46 -6.44
C ARG A 627 -7.67 2.46 -7.56
N TYR A 628 -8.22 1.29 -7.24
CA TYR A 628 -8.46 0.27 -8.25
C TYR A 628 -9.54 0.68 -9.25
N ARG A 629 -10.62 1.34 -8.77
CA ARG A 629 -11.63 1.92 -9.67
C ARG A 629 -11.01 2.95 -10.63
N SER A 630 -10.17 3.85 -10.13
CA SER A 630 -9.45 4.83 -10.95
C SER A 630 -8.51 4.15 -11.96
N ASN A 631 -7.83 3.07 -11.56
CA ASN A 631 -6.99 2.30 -12.48
C ASN A 631 -7.83 1.68 -13.61
N CYS A 632 -9.00 1.10 -13.33
CA CYS A 632 -9.89 0.60 -14.36
C CYS A 632 -10.25 1.69 -15.37
N ILE A 633 -10.68 2.86 -14.89
CA ILE A 633 -11.06 4.01 -15.72
C ILE A 633 -9.87 4.49 -16.56
N ASN A 634 -8.71 4.70 -15.97
CA ASN A 634 -7.52 5.20 -16.66
C ASN A 634 -7.02 4.22 -17.75
N TRP A 635 -7.30 2.94 -17.61
CA TRP A 635 -7.05 1.91 -18.63
C TRP A 635 -8.26 1.64 -19.52
N GLY A 636 -9.31 2.47 -19.44
CA GLY A 636 -10.49 2.40 -20.33
C GLY A 636 -11.41 1.20 -20.10
N MET A 637 -11.40 0.66 -18.89
CA MET A 637 -12.34 -0.39 -18.49
C MET A 637 -13.50 0.21 -17.70
N LEU A 638 -14.74 -0.12 -18.09
CA LEU A 638 -15.94 0.36 -17.41
C LEU A 638 -16.02 -0.21 -15.98
N PRO A 639 -16.20 0.66 -14.95
CA PRO A 639 -16.36 0.22 -13.57
C PRO A 639 -17.84 -0.06 -13.25
N LEU A 640 -18.35 -1.20 -13.69
CA LEU A 640 -19.76 -1.57 -13.59
C LEU A 640 -20.10 -2.08 -12.18
N VAL A 641 -21.03 -1.43 -11.49
CA VAL A 641 -21.49 -1.82 -10.16
C VAL A 641 -22.94 -2.28 -10.24
N LEU A 642 -23.21 -3.50 -9.78
CA LEU A 642 -24.57 -4.05 -9.67
C LEU A 642 -25.33 -3.37 -8.52
N ALA A 643 -26.60 -3.13 -8.74
CA ALA A 643 -27.52 -2.65 -7.70
C ALA A 643 -27.53 -3.62 -6.49
N GLU A 644 -27.72 -3.08 -5.30
CA GLU A 644 -27.88 -3.88 -4.09
C GLU A 644 -29.09 -4.83 -4.23
N GLY A 645 -28.92 -6.10 -3.88
CA GLY A 645 -29.96 -7.11 -4.01
C GLY A 645 -30.18 -7.65 -5.44
N ALA A 646 -29.51 -7.14 -6.48
CA ALA A 646 -29.60 -7.74 -7.82
C ALA A 646 -29.09 -9.21 -7.75
N PRO A 647 -29.80 -10.15 -8.42
CA PRO A 647 -29.41 -11.55 -8.42
C PRO A 647 -28.02 -11.74 -9.01
N PHE A 648 -27.30 -12.71 -8.46
CA PHE A 648 -25.94 -13.03 -8.83
C PHE A 648 -25.81 -14.54 -9.09
N ASP A 649 -25.94 -14.90 -10.34
CA ASP A 649 -25.87 -16.28 -10.84
C ASP A 649 -25.00 -16.37 -12.09
N PHE A 650 -23.95 -15.53 -12.16
CA PHE A 650 -23.07 -15.47 -13.32
C PHE A 650 -22.06 -16.60 -13.34
N ALA A 651 -21.69 -17.01 -14.56
CA ALA A 651 -20.66 -18.01 -14.81
C ALA A 651 -19.67 -17.54 -15.89
N PRO A 652 -18.42 -18.05 -15.89
CA PRO A 652 -17.52 -17.84 -17.00
C PRO A 652 -18.14 -18.28 -18.33
N GLY A 653 -18.09 -17.43 -19.36
CA GLY A 653 -18.74 -17.64 -20.67
C GLY A 653 -20.06 -16.89 -20.84
N ASP A 654 -20.63 -16.32 -19.76
CA ASP A 654 -21.85 -15.51 -19.87
C ASP A 654 -21.59 -14.25 -20.68
N ARG A 655 -22.54 -13.89 -21.51
CA ARG A 655 -22.46 -12.73 -22.40
C ARG A 655 -23.17 -11.53 -21.82
N VAL A 656 -22.47 -10.40 -21.86
CA VAL A 656 -22.99 -9.11 -21.40
C VAL A 656 -23.02 -8.15 -22.59
N SER A 657 -24.17 -7.61 -22.92
CA SER A 657 -24.35 -6.61 -23.97
C SER A 657 -24.74 -5.27 -23.37
N LEU A 658 -24.00 -4.21 -23.71
CA LEU A 658 -24.22 -2.84 -23.28
C LEU A 658 -24.48 -1.94 -24.50
N PRO A 659 -25.71 -1.94 -25.06
CA PRO A 659 -26.05 -1.10 -26.19
C PRO A 659 -26.02 0.40 -25.81
N GLY A 660 -25.52 1.23 -26.73
CA GLY A 660 -25.45 2.70 -26.54
C GLY A 660 -24.55 3.17 -25.41
N VAL A 661 -23.65 2.31 -24.90
CA VAL A 661 -22.80 2.64 -23.74
C VAL A 661 -21.92 3.87 -23.97
N ARG A 662 -21.42 4.06 -25.19
CA ARG A 662 -20.63 5.26 -25.55
C ARG A 662 -21.45 6.53 -25.39
N ALA A 663 -22.68 6.53 -25.90
CA ALA A 663 -23.61 7.65 -25.78
C ALA A 663 -23.98 7.93 -24.31
N ALA A 664 -24.20 6.90 -23.50
CA ALA A 664 -24.48 7.03 -22.08
C ALA A 664 -23.31 7.67 -21.32
N VAL A 665 -22.07 7.19 -21.55
CA VAL A 665 -20.86 7.78 -20.94
C VAL A 665 -20.69 9.24 -21.39
N ALA A 666 -20.83 9.54 -22.68
CA ALA A 666 -20.69 10.91 -23.23
C ALA A 666 -21.79 11.84 -22.72
N GLY A 667 -23.01 11.35 -22.57
CA GLY A 667 -24.17 12.11 -22.08
C GLY A 667 -24.19 12.37 -20.57
N GLY A 668 -23.20 11.87 -19.83
CA GLY A 668 -23.11 12.10 -18.38
C GLY A 668 -23.95 11.17 -17.53
N ALA A 669 -24.43 10.04 -18.05
CA ALA A 669 -25.18 9.07 -17.29
C ALA A 669 -24.34 8.47 -16.15
N ASP A 670 -24.96 8.21 -15.00
CA ASP A 670 -24.36 7.50 -13.87
C ASP A 670 -24.72 6.01 -13.86
N THR A 671 -25.59 5.59 -14.79
CA THR A 671 -25.99 4.19 -14.98
C THR A 671 -26.02 3.83 -16.46
N VAL A 672 -25.81 2.54 -16.76
CA VAL A 672 -26.02 1.95 -18.07
C VAL A 672 -26.92 0.72 -17.95
N THR A 673 -27.83 0.55 -18.90
CA THR A 673 -28.66 -0.64 -18.97
C THR A 673 -28.03 -1.61 -19.97
N GLY A 674 -28.01 -2.87 -19.63
CA GLY A 674 -27.50 -3.94 -20.46
C GLY A 674 -28.18 -5.26 -20.18
N THR A 675 -27.78 -6.30 -20.90
CA THR A 675 -28.30 -7.65 -20.69
C THR A 675 -27.17 -8.61 -20.33
N VAL A 676 -27.45 -9.58 -19.46
CA VAL A 676 -26.61 -10.76 -19.24
C VAL A 676 -27.40 -11.99 -19.67
N ASN A 677 -26.92 -12.70 -20.69
CA ASN A 677 -27.63 -13.83 -21.31
C ASN A 677 -29.10 -13.49 -21.69
N GLY A 678 -29.34 -12.23 -22.12
CA GLY A 678 -30.68 -11.76 -22.50
C GLY A 678 -31.56 -11.26 -21.35
N ARG A 679 -31.13 -11.37 -20.10
CA ARG A 679 -31.81 -10.79 -18.92
C ARG A 679 -31.29 -9.38 -18.68
N GLU A 680 -32.21 -8.42 -18.49
CA GLU A 680 -31.87 -7.03 -18.29
C GLU A 680 -31.28 -6.76 -16.90
N TYR A 681 -30.25 -5.89 -16.85
CA TYR A 681 -29.59 -5.37 -15.65
C TYR A 681 -29.30 -3.88 -15.80
N VAL A 682 -29.36 -3.15 -14.69
CA VAL A 682 -28.88 -1.78 -14.58
C VAL A 682 -27.57 -1.78 -13.80
N PHE A 683 -26.52 -1.24 -14.41
CA PHE A 683 -25.20 -1.11 -13.81
C PHE A 683 -24.92 0.35 -13.47
N ALA A 684 -24.52 0.67 -12.26
CA ALA A 684 -23.99 1.99 -11.94
C ALA A 684 -22.53 2.09 -12.46
N ILE A 685 -22.22 3.22 -13.09
CA ILE A 685 -20.85 3.57 -13.54
C ILE A 685 -20.31 4.81 -12.86
N GLY A 686 -21.20 5.60 -12.25
CA GLY A 686 -20.91 6.92 -11.65
C GLY A 686 -20.76 6.94 -10.13
N PRO A 687 -20.49 8.12 -9.57
CA PRO A 687 -20.21 9.32 -10.35
C PRO A 687 -18.86 9.28 -11.07
N LEU A 688 -18.80 9.82 -12.29
CA LEU A 688 -17.59 10.00 -13.08
C LEU A 688 -17.32 11.49 -13.24
N THR A 689 -16.09 11.93 -13.09
CA THR A 689 -15.67 13.29 -13.46
C THR A 689 -15.69 13.45 -14.99
N ALA A 690 -15.70 14.69 -15.49
CA ALA A 690 -15.64 14.96 -16.93
C ALA A 690 -14.39 14.31 -17.57
N GLY A 691 -13.22 14.44 -16.93
CA GLY A 691 -11.99 13.82 -17.41
C GLY A 691 -12.04 12.29 -17.42
N GLU A 692 -12.63 11.65 -16.40
CA GLU A 692 -12.81 10.19 -16.38
C GLU A 692 -13.71 9.70 -17.53
N ARG A 693 -14.76 10.45 -17.88
CA ARG A 693 -15.61 10.14 -19.04
C ARG A 693 -14.84 10.24 -20.34
N GLU A 694 -14.09 11.31 -20.54
CA GLU A 694 -13.27 11.50 -21.73
C GLU A 694 -12.21 10.39 -21.88
N ILE A 695 -11.56 9.98 -20.79
CA ILE A 695 -10.59 8.89 -20.79
C ILE A 695 -11.24 7.55 -21.20
N LEU A 696 -12.41 7.24 -20.65
CA LEU A 696 -13.17 6.05 -21.04
C LEU A 696 -13.53 6.08 -22.53
N LEU A 697 -14.01 7.21 -23.04
CA LEU A 697 -14.38 7.39 -24.45
C LEU A 697 -13.18 7.23 -25.40
N ALA A 698 -12.00 7.75 -25.00
CA ALA A 698 -10.75 7.61 -25.73
C ALA A 698 -10.16 6.19 -25.68
N GLY A 699 -10.63 5.36 -24.73
CA GLY A 699 -10.17 3.98 -24.55
C GLY A 699 -9.05 3.80 -23.52
N CYS A 700 -8.28 4.83 -23.22
CA CYS A 700 -7.33 4.91 -22.11
C CYS A 700 -6.73 6.32 -21.96
N LEU A 701 -6.04 6.54 -20.85
CA LEU A 701 -5.37 7.80 -20.56
C LEU A 701 -4.37 8.24 -21.66
N MET A 702 -3.61 7.30 -22.21
CA MET A 702 -2.62 7.60 -23.27
C MET A 702 -3.28 8.17 -24.53
N ASN A 703 -4.37 7.54 -24.97
CA ASN A 703 -5.13 7.99 -26.14
C ASN A 703 -5.74 9.36 -25.89
N TRP A 704 -6.32 9.58 -24.72
CA TRP A 704 -6.92 10.84 -24.34
C TRP A 704 -5.95 12.01 -24.45
N TYR A 705 -4.69 11.85 -23.97
CA TYR A 705 -3.66 12.84 -24.13
C TYR A 705 -3.19 12.98 -25.58
N ALA A 706 -3.11 11.87 -26.34
CA ALA A 706 -2.71 11.91 -27.74
C ALA A 706 -3.72 12.68 -28.62
N GLU A 707 -5.02 12.57 -28.32
CA GLU A 707 -6.08 13.31 -29.01
C GLU A 707 -6.06 14.81 -28.71
N ARG A 708 -5.78 15.20 -27.48
CA ARG A 708 -5.69 16.62 -27.05
C ARG A 708 -4.50 17.39 -27.61
N ARG A 709 -3.56 16.72 -28.26
CA ARG A 709 -2.36 17.29 -28.88
C ARG A 709 -2.46 17.45 -30.38
N LYS A 710 -3.44 16.81 -30.98
CA LYS A 710 -3.81 17.03 -32.37
C LYS A 710 -4.60 18.33 -32.51
#